data_8c7f4bed70c6d838092e81b381117b98
#
_entry.id   8c7f4bed70c6d838092e81b381117b98
#
_cell.length_a   1.000
_cell.length_b   1.000
_cell.length_c   1.000
_cell.angle_alpha   90.00
_cell.angle_beta   90.00
_cell.angle_gamma   90.00
#
_symmetry.space_group_name_H-M   'P 1'
#
loop_
_entity.id
_entity.type
_entity.pdbx_description
1 polymer ?
#
loop_
_entity_poly.entity_id
_entity_poly.type
_entity_poly.pdbx_seq_one_letter_code
_entity_poly.pdbx_strand_id
1 'polypeptide(L)'
;MKLMVKMRRLLCLVLSIFILLSMQTALAAQTEDKTQPDNLRQKTLRNMEALETLGIIPKYDEMSIDFDKEVTRADFADVVAKLISSEQYNESTPYFYDVPTSHWAYKSICSLAEGKIINGTAEHLFRPDDTITITEAVTMILNAMGYGDYAKFRGGYPDGYMETAIKTGILDGISTEGTFTNEKMYSLIYRAMTTGIFTNDNHYTGGMLTYKVSDETMLSRYHDIYYVKGVLNGANGVSLSIGNIGNTDDIQIDDDFYGSEVDAYSYLGEKVEAFYRWDSKSDIKTVVWVKPYGTSSVLNIDVNYDASFDSNSFRLNYTKENGKKGYVNFERGGILIYNGGLVTGDYDDYFNRDVYSLKLIKNKGNGYDIAIMEEYKNIVVGAIDKNNLKVHSIEDSSEILNLDENMYTYLKIKNSSEADMSFSELAVGNILSVFQSADGEYMKVYVSTQTVTGVLESIGKNSNGYDLTVDGNTYFYPQKTGDFRYTTGKTIELYLDMYDRCAYIGVVGAENNVAYLRNAYINDSGDNLFIKVLHYDGKTKDMKCSNKVSIDGVRYKDPQKAYEQLVDNSGSIKEQLIILTQNKEDVVTKIDTARMGQGEGEGNLQCNIARVKGEWRKNSFDGRMAIDANTVIFIVPQEGMVGTDSNYEVVYQSTAPELAENVYASSYKTKDRVGCEEYIVLEWANDNIINWPPIFVQEINEVVNDDDEIREQIYGYQGKNEINCVAAEGFSFTDMGLKEGDIIRIYANKKNEVTSVEKISSIEQAAEKRKKFSPITDYSGIQKGEAVDVVDGVLKIDARDESENPDGWIGGADDVSIDGRKAVILIYDSQRRRDNIYVGTVSDIMAGDYVVVENNYDSVRTIFVYK
;
A
#
# COMPACT_ATOMS: atom_id res chain seq x y z
N MET A 1 -7.71 20.21 31.87
CA MET A 1 -7.93 20.27 30.43
C MET A 1 -6.93 21.18 29.71
N LYS A 2 -6.76 22.47 30.07
CA LYS A 2 -5.74 23.35 29.44
C LYS A 2 -4.27 22.91 29.61
N LEU A 3 -3.93 22.16 30.64
CA LEU A 3 -2.56 21.66 30.89
C LEU A 3 -2.25 20.42 30.01
N MET A 4 -3.21 19.53 29.81
CA MET A 4 -3.08 18.36 28.92
C MET A 4 -2.94 18.74 27.45
N VAL A 5 -3.64 19.79 27.01
CA VAL A 5 -3.54 20.31 25.64
C VAL A 5 -2.17 20.97 25.40
N LYS A 6 -1.61 21.66 26.41
CA LYS A 6 -0.25 22.20 26.32
C LYS A 6 0.81 21.10 26.33
N MET A 7 0.63 20.02 27.09
CA MET A 7 1.54 18.89 27.10
C MET A 7 1.49 18.11 25.78
N ARG A 8 0.29 17.90 25.20
CA ARG A 8 0.17 17.30 23.87
C ARG A 8 0.83 18.15 22.77
N ARG A 9 0.62 19.49 22.81
CA ARG A 9 1.31 20.39 21.86
C ARG A 9 2.83 20.41 22.04
N LEU A 10 3.33 20.29 23.27
CA LEU A 10 4.75 20.18 23.56
C LEU A 10 5.29 18.83 23.09
N LEU A 11 4.53 17.74 23.24
CA LEU A 11 4.92 16.41 22.77
C LEU A 11 4.93 16.34 21.23
N CYS A 12 3.93 16.91 20.56
CA CYS A 12 3.91 17.01 19.09
C CYS A 12 5.04 17.91 18.56
N LEU A 13 5.38 18.99 19.28
CA LEU A 13 6.50 19.87 18.91
C LEU A 13 7.85 19.17 19.14
N VAL A 14 7.97 18.35 20.15
CA VAL A 14 9.17 17.53 20.41
C VAL A 14 9.26 16.40 19.40
N LEU A 15 8.14 15.74 19.00
CA LEU A 15 8.16 14.72 17.95
C LEU A 15 8.49 15.31 16.57
N SER A 16 7.91 16.46 16.21
CA SER A 16 8.24 17.14 14.96
C SER A 16 9.68 17.67 14.93
N ILE A 17 10.23 18.10 16.07
CA ILE A 17 11.66 18.44 16.21
C ILE A 17 12.52 17.17 16.10
N PHE A 18 12.05 16.01 16.59
CA PHE A 18 12.78 14.75 16.48
C PHE A 18 12.79 14.22 15.04
N ILE A 19 11.69 14.32 14.32
CA ILE A 19 11.60 13.98 12.89
C ILE A 19 12.47 14.96 12.08
N LEU A 20 12.45 16.26 12.38
CA LEU A 20 13.35 17.24 11.78
C LEU A 20 14.82 17.02 12.16
N LEU A 21 15.13 16.54 13.36
CA LEU A 21 16.52 16.19 13.75
C LEU A 21 16.96 14.89 13.07
N SER A 22 16.12 13.88 12.91
CA SER A 22 16.47 12.67 12.17
C SER A 22 16.63 12.95 10.67
N MET A 23 15.89 13.88 10.10
CA MET A 23 16.12 14.41 8.75
C MET A 23 17.37 15.28 8.67
N GLN A 24 17.72 16.05 9.69
CA GLN A 24 18.96 16.84 9.71
C GLN A 24 20.22 15.98 9.86
N THR A 25 20.16 14.82 10.49
CA THR A 25 21.29 13.90 10.54
C THR A 25 21.58 13.23 9.20
N ALA A 26 20.56 13.00 8.36
CA ALA A 26 20.76 12.58 6.97
C ALA A 26 21.32 13.71 6.08
N LEU A 27 21.08 14.99 6.44
CA LEU A 27 21.52 16.17 5.69
C LEU A 27 22.98 16.59 5.98
N ALA A 28 23.54 16.15 7.11
CA ALA A 28 24.90 16.52 7.53
C ALA A 28 26.03 15.78 6.80
N ALA A 29 25.71 14.82 5.95
CA ALA A 29 26.71 14.02 5.22
C ALA A 29 27.35 14.74 4.01
N GLN A 30 27.12 16.03 3.80
CA GLN A 30 27.68 16.79 2.66
C GLN A 30 28.55 17.99 3.03
N THR A 31 29.04 18.11 4.24
CA THR A 31 30.11 19.06 4.54
C THR A 31 31.32 18.32 5.08
N GLU A 32 32.38 18.33 4.27
CA GLU A 32 33.69 17.85 4.67
C GLU A 32 34.13 18.46 6.02
N ASP A 33 34.62 17.56 6.86
CA ASP A 33 35.58 17.81 7.94
C ASP A 33 35.10 18.63 9.14
N LYS A 34 34.32 17.95 10.05
CA LYS A 34 34.32 18.21 11.52
C LYS A 34 33.31 17.33 12.27
N THR A 35 33.41 16.01 12.30
CA THR A 35 32.59 15.20 13.22
C THR A 35 33.17 13.81 13.48
N GLN A 36 34.37 13.71 14.03
CA GLN A 36 34.87 12.40 14.50
C GLN A 36 34.07 11.79 15.67
N PRO A 37 33.51 12.55 16.64
CA PRO A 37 32.78 11.95 17.77
C PRO A 37 31.41 11.38 17.38
N ASP A 38 30.67 12.03 16.52
CA ASP A 38 29.29 11.58 16.16
C ASP A 38 29.31 10.32 15.31
N ASN A 39 30.29 10.17 14.43
CA ASN A 39 30.46 8.98 13.61
C ASN A 39 30.83 7.74 14.44
N LEU A 40 31.68 7.92 15.50
CA LEU A 40 32.08 6.83 16.38
C LEU A 40 30.88 6.34 17.24
N ARG A 41 30.11 7.27 17.79
CA ARG A 41 28.91 6.92 18.60
C ARG A 41 27.83 6.20 17.76
N GLN A 42 27.55 6.65 16.54
CA GLN A 42 26.63 5.96 15.65
C GLN A 42 27.10 4.53 15.33
N LYS A 43 28.40 4.34 15.11
CA LYS A 43 28.97 3.01 14.93
C LYS A 43 28.81 2.13 16.18
N THR A 44 28.99 2.71 17.35
CA THR A 44 28.82 1.97 18.60
C THR A 44 27.38 1.62 18.85
N LEU A 45 26.41 2.51 18.58
CA LEU A 45 24.97 2.20 18.63
C LEU A 45 24.60 1.05 17.70
N ARG A 46 25.09 1.05 16.48
CA ARG A 46 24.91 -0.07 15.55
C ARG A 46 25.46 -1.39 16.09
N ASN A 47 26.67 -1.36 16.68
CA ASN A 47 27.25 -2.54 17.30
C ASN A 47 26.39 -3.04 18.47
N MET A 48 25.87 -2.13 19.30
CA MET A 48 24.98 -2.44 20.41
C MET A 48 23.66 -3.04 19.93
N GLU A 49 23.05 -2.48 18.89
CA GLU A 49 21.83 -3.04 18.29
C GLU A 49 22.04 -4.50 17.85
N ALA A 50 23.18 -4.79 17.21
CA ALA A 50 23.53 -6.17 16.86
C ALA A 50 23.66 -7.06 18.11
N LEU A 51 24.38 -6.60 19.14
CA LEU A 51 24.58 -7.35 20.39
C LEU A 51 23.26 -7.60 21.14
N GLU A 52 22.35 -6.61 21.15
CA GLU A 52 21.01 -6.75 21.72
C GLU A 52 20.18 -7.77 20.94
N THR A 53 20.13 -7.62 19.61
CA THR A 53 19.38 -8.54 18.73
C THR A 53 19.83 -9.99 18.90
N LEU A 54 21.13 -10.19 19.11
CA LEU A 54 21.72 -11.52 19.35
C LEU A 54 21.61 -11.98 20.81
N GLY A 55 21.04 -11.17 21.70
CA GLY A 55 20.88 -11.50 23.12
C GLY A 55 22.17 -11.48 23.94
N ILE A 56 23.25 -10.92 23.42
CA ILE A 56 24.56 -10.80 24.13
C ILE A 56 24.51 -9.71 25.19
N ILE A 57 23.79 -8.64 24.94
CA ILE A 57 23.50 -7.60 25.93
C ILE A 57 21.99 -7.47 26.14
N PRO A 58 21.52 -7.00 27.30
CA PRO A 58 20.12 -6.76 27.56
C PRO A 58 19.61 -5.59 26.71
N LYS A 59 18.28 -5.53 26.55
CA LYS A 59 17.60 -4.41 25.91
C LYS A 59 17.96 -3.10 26.60
N TYR A 60 18.27 -2.08 25.82
CA TYR A 60 18.68 -0.77 26.31
C TYR A 60 17.76 0.35 25.80
N ASP A 61 17.80 1.47 26.50
CA ASP A 61 17.19 2.73 26.05
C ASP A 61 18.31 3.65 25.54
N GLU A 62 18.28 3.99 24.27
CA GLU A 62 19.29 4.81 23.61
C GLU A 62 19.56 6.14 24.32
N MET A 63 18.52 6.73 24.93
CA MET A 63 18.63 8.00 25.65
C MET A 63 19.30 7.86 27.03
N SER A 64 19.43 6.64 27.56
CA SER A 64 19.99 6.36 28.88
C SER A 64 21.42 5.83 28.82
N ILE A 65 22.00 5.64 27.62
CA ILE A 65 23.35 5.06 27.46
C ILE A 65 24.45 6.07 27.86
N ASP A 66 25.23 5.70 28.83
CA ASP A 66 26.49 6.39 29.15
C ASP A 66 27.65 5.68 28.46
N PHE A 67 28.09 6.21 27.32
CA PHE A 67 29.20 5.67 26.54
C PHE A 67 30.55 5.81 27.25
N ASP A 68 30.69 6.82 28.09
CA ASP A 68 31.94 7.16 28.78
C ASP A 68 32.06 6.44 30.15
N LYS A 69 31.00 5.72 30.56
CA LYS A 69 31.03 4.94 31.79
C LYS A 69 32.14 3.89 31.74
N GLU A 70 33.00 3.87 32.78
CA GLU A 70 34.02 2.85 32.95
C GLU A 70 33.40 1.48 33.20
N VAL A 71 33.95 0.46 32.54
CA VAL A 71 33.47 -0.93 32.60
C VAL A 71 34.15 -1.65 33.76
N THR A 72 33.36 -2.32 34.59
CA THR A 72 33.91 -3.16 35.65
C THR A 72 34.36 -4.52 35.11
N ARG A 73 35.19 -5.22 35.85
CA ARG A 73 35.63 -6.58 35.53
C ARG A 73 34.46 -7.54 35.49
N ALA A 74 33.45 -7.33 36.34
CA ALA A 74 32.24 -8.12 36.36
C ALA A 74 31.34 -7.85 35.12
N ASP A 75 31.14 -6.58 34.74
CA ASP A 75 30.38 -6.21 33.53
C ASP A 75 30.98 -6.88 32.29
N PHE A 76 32.30 -6.82 32.14
CA PHE A 76 32.96 -7.40 30.97
C PHE A 76 32.95 -8.93 31.00
N ALA A 77 33.16 -9.56 32.15
CA ALA A 77 33.08 -11.02 32.31
C ALA A 77 31.67 -11.55 31.98
N ASP A 78 30.63 -10.83 32.37
CA ASP A 78 29.24 -11.22 32.07
C ASP A 78 28.96 -11.22 30.57
N VAL A 79 29.36 -10.17 29.85
CA VAL A 79 29.20 -10.08 28.38
C VAL A 79 30.02 -11.18 27.67
N VAL A 80 31.24 -11.47 28.11
CA VAL A 80 32.07 -12.55 27.55
C VAL A 80 31.44 -13.93 27.82
N ALA A 81 30.89 -14.16 29.02
CA ALA A 81 30.20 -15.42 29.32
C ALA A 81 28.97 -15.63 28.41
N LYS A 82 28.19 -14.59 28.18
CA LYS A 82 27.05 -14.63 27.25
C LYS A 82 27.48 -14.91 25.82
N LEU A 83 28.54 -14.26 25.37
CA LEU A 83 29.10 -14.44 24.03
C LEU A 83 29.53 -15.88 23.73
N ILE A 84 29.97 -16.64 24.73
CA ILE A 84 30.36 -18.06 24.58
C ILE A 84 29.36 -19.03 25.20
N SER A 85 28.16 -18.57 25.53
CA SER A 85 27.08 -19.37 26.16
C SER A 85 27.55 -20.11 27.44
N SER A 86 28.39 -19.49 28.21
CA SER A 86 29.03 -20.06 29.42
C SER A 86 28.48 -19.43 30.71
N GLU A 87 27.17 -19.43 30.90
CA GLU A 87 26.53 -18.84 32.08
C GLU A 87 26.03 -19.90 33.08
N GLN A 88 26.28 -21.18 32.82
CA GLN A 88 25.70 -22.29 33.56
C GLN A 88 26.67 -22.85 34.59
N TYR A 89 27.07 -22.05 35.55
CA TYR A 89 27.80 -22.54 36.70
C TYR A 89 26.81 -22.96 37.79
N ASN A 90 26.84 -24.27 38.17
CA ASN A 90 25.90 -24.87 39.11
C ASN A 90 26.52 -25.24 40.47
N GLU A 91 27.78 -24.99 40.65
CA GLU A 91 28.48 -25.23 41.92
C GLU A 91 28.11 -24.17 42.96
N SER A 92 27.91 -24.58 44.21
CA SER A 92 27.62 -23.68 45.32
C SER A 92 28.87 -23.12 46.02
N THR A 93 30.06 -23.57 45.60
CA THR A 93 31.35 -23.12 46.15
C THR A 93 31.92 -22.06 45.24
N PRO A 94 32.13 -20.84 45.75
CA PRO A 94 32.74 -19.76 44.96
C PRO A 94 34.15 -20.11 44.46
N TYR A 95 34.42 -19.80 43.17
CA TYR A 95 35.77 -19.94 42.61
C TYR A 95 36.74 -18.90 43.19
N PHE A 96 36.16 -17.68 43.42
CA PHE A 96 36.90 -16.56 44.04
C PHE A 96 36.25 -16.15 45.35
N TYR A 97 37.05 -15.83 46.38
CA TYR A 97 36.54 -15.48 47.71
C TYR A 97 35.74 -14.18 47.72
N ASP A 98 36.05 -13.26 46.82
CA ASP A 98 35.41 -11.97 46.68
C ASP A 98 34.23 -11.96 45.70
N VAL A 99 33.80 -13.14 45.18
CA VAL A 99 32.63 -13.30 44.35
C VAL A 99 31.68 -14.28 45.01
N PRO A 100 30.88 -13.83 45.99
CA PRO A 100 29.95 -14.70 46.69
C PRO A 100 28.79 -15.13 45.76
N THR A 101 28.12 -16.22 46.11
CA THR A 101 26.96 -16.75 45.34
C THR A 101 25.84 -15.74 45.16
N SER A 102 25.75 -14.71 46.00
CA SER A 102 24.80 -13.61 45.88
C SER A 102 25.21 -12.51 44.90
N HIS A 103 26.45 -12.54 44.40
CA HIS A 103 26.90 -11.56 43.41
C HIS A 103 26.18 -11.76 42.06
N TRP A 104 25.72 -10.69 41.48
CA TRP A 104 24.91 -10.77 40.25
C TRP A 104 25.64 -11.47 39.09
N ALA A 105 26.92 -11.28 38.93
CA ALA A 105 27.75 -11.92 37.92
C ALA A 105 28.42 -13.24 38.39
N TYR A 106 27.98 -13.81 39.51
CA TYR A 106 28.58 -15.00 40.09
C TYR A 106 28.74 -16.15 39.11
N LYS A 107 27.65 -16.51 38.42
CA LYS A 107 27.63 -17.61 37.46
C LYS A 107 28.61 -17.37 36.31
N SER A 108 28.54 -16.17 35.71
CA SER A 108 29.38 -15.77 34.59
C SER A 108 30.87 -15.83 34.95
N ILE A 109 31.26 -15.21 36.07
CA ILE A 109 32.63 -15.19 36.53
C ILE A 109 33.18 -16.59 36.85
N CYS A 110 32.43 -17.38 37.62
CA CYS A 110 32.86 -18.73 37.99
C CYS A 110 32.94 -19.69 36.79
N SER A 111 32.01 -19.58 35.85
CA SER A 111 32.04 -20.38 34.64
C SER A 111 33.23 -20.06 33.73
N LEU A 112 33.54 -18.78 33.56
CA LEU A 112 34.71 -18.35 32.79
C LEU A 112 36.02 -18.78 33.48
N ALA A 113 36.08 -18.78 34.82
CA ALA A 113 37.25 -19.25 35.58
C ALA A 113 37.46 -20.75 35.46
N GLU A 114 36.38 -21.54 35.56
CA GLU A 114 36.40 -22.98 35.33
C GLU A 114 36.86 -23.33 33.91
N GLY A 115 36.39 -22.55 32.90
CA GLY A 115 36.82 -22.61 31.49
C GLY A 115 38.22 -22.11 31.25
N LYS A 116 38.96 -21.62 32.27
CA LYS A 116 40.32 -21.03 32.19
C LYS A 116 40.40 -19.83 31.23
N ILE A 117 39.29 -19.16 31.03
CA ILE A 117 39.19 -17.95 30.19
C ILE A 117 39.65 -16.74 30.99
N ILE A 118 39.32 -16.69 32.26
CA ILE A 118 39.78 -15.65 33.20
C ILE A 118 40.62 -16.23 34.30
N ASN A 119 41.53 -15.40 34.80
CA ASN A 119 42.30 -15.66 35.99
C ASN A 119 42.07 -14.55 37.03
N GLY A 120 42.24 -14.84 38.29
CA GLY A 120 42.20 -13.82 39.33
C GLY A 120 43.33 -12.80 39.21
N THR A 121 43.22 -11.69 39.92
CA THR A 121 44.24 -10.66 40.06
C THR A 121 45.24 -11.00 41.14
N ALA A 122 44.85 -11.85 42.10
CA ALA A 122 45.66 -12.41 43.17
C ALA A 122 45.14 -13.81 43.50
N GLU A 123 45.78 -14.51 44.43
CA GLU A 123 45.37 -15.85 44.83
C GLU A 123 43.92 -15.86 45.33
N HIS A 124 43.04 -16.50 44.54
CA HIS A 124 41.59 -16.62 44.76
C HIS A 124 40.78 -15.31 44.84
N LEU A 125 41.29 -14.20 44.25
CA LEU A 125 40.57 -12.93 44.17
C LEU A 125 40.34 -12.53 42.72
N PHE A 126 39.11 -12.06 42.34
CA PHE A 126 38.74 -11.59 41.01
C PHE A 126 38.65 -10.08 40.94
N ARG A 127 38.22 -9.41 42.01
CA ARG A 127 37.94 -7.97 42.11
C ARG A 127 36.82 -7.54 41.12
N PRO A 128 35.61 -8.03 41.32
CA PRO A 128 34.52 -7.87 40.33
C PRO A 128 34.15 -6.40 40.08
N ASP A 129 34.16 -5.55 41.08
CA ASP A 129 33.73 -4.16 41.04
C ASP A 129 34.85 -3.18 40.61
N ASP A 130 36.13 -3.65 40.50
CA ASP A 130 37.20 -2.83 39.99
C ASP A 130 37.04 -2.58 38.48
N THR A 131 37.43 -1.40 38.00
CA THR A 131 37.47 -1.10 36.56
C THR A 131 38.47 -2.01 35.85
N ILE A 132 38.09 -2.49 34.66
CA ILE A 132 38.96 -3.32 33.84
C ILE A 132 39.83 -2.49 32.91
N THR A 133 41.07 -2.85 32.74
CA THR A 133 41.93 -2.25 31.73
C THR A 133 41.73 -2.88 30.36
N ILE A 134 42.05 -2.13 29.27
CA ILE A 134 41.89 -2.68 27.89
C ILE A 134 42.75 -3.94 27.69
N THR A 135 43.93 -4.01 28.31
CA THR A 135 44.81 -5.19 28.23
C THR A 135 44.17 -6.41 28.89
N GLU A 136 43.54 -6.22 30.05
CA GLU A 136 42.81 -7.31 30.73
C GLU A 136 41.57 -7.76 29.91
N ALA A 137 40.83 -6.80 29.38
CA ALA A 137 39.68 -7.09 28.51
C ALA A 137 40.09 -7.87 27.24
N VAL A 138 41.18 -7.45 26.59
CA VAL A 138 41.75 -8.15 25.42
C VAL A 138 42.23 -9.55 25.84
N THR A 139 42.83 -9.70 27.02
CA THR A 139 43.27 -11.02 27.52
C THR A 139 42.10 -11.97 27.70
N MET A 140 40.99 -11.52 28.31
CA MET A 140 39.80 -12.34 28.49
C MET A 140 39.20 -12.75 27.12
N ILE A 141 39.08 -11.80 26.21
CA ILE A 141 38.44 -12.10 24.92
C ILE A 141 39.31 -13.02 24.04
N LEU A 142 40.63 -12.83 24.01
CA LEU A 142 41.54 -13.70 23.27
C LEU A 142 41.59 -15.13 23.84
N ASN A 143 41.49 -15.27 25.17
CA ASN A 143 41.31 -16.59 25.76
C ASN A 143 40.02 -17.25 25.34
N ALA A 144 38.91 -16.51 25.35
CA ALA A 144 37.59 -17.01 24.89
C ALA A 144 37.60 -17.39 23.40
N MET A 145 38.35 -16.66 22.58
CA MET A 145 38.58 -16.96 21.17
C MET A 145 39.56 -18.12 20.90
N GLY A 146 40.18 -18.67 21.94
CA GLY A 146 41.16 -19.77 21.84
C GLY A 146 42.60 -19.33 21.55
N TYR A 147 42.90 -18.02 21.45
CA TYR A 147 44.23 -17.50 21.15
C TYR A 147 45.17 -17.45 22.35
N GLY A 148 44.75 -17.83 23.53
CA GLY A 148 45.51 -17.69 24.77
C GLY A 148 46.89 -18.31 24.72
N ASP A 149 47.06 -19.53 24.24
CA ASP A 149 48.37 -20.17 24.14
C ASP A 149 49.24 -19.57 23.05
N TYR A 150 48.64 -19.11 21.97
CA TYR A 150 49.36 -18.34 20.94
C TYR A 150 49.88 -17.01 21.49
N ALA A 151 49.07 -16.26 22.23
CA ALA A 151 49.49 -15.02 22.87
C ALA A 151 50.61 -15.25 23.92
N LYS A 152 50.54 -16.33 24.71
CA LYS A 152 51.60 -16.73 25.61
C LYS A 152 52.92 -17.00 24.89
N PHE A 153 52.85 -17.71 23.75
CA PHE A 153 54.02 -17.99 22.89
C PHE A 153 54.62 -16.69 22.30
N ARG A 154 53.79 -15.66 22.04
CA ARG A 154 54.20 -14.36 21.48
C ARG A 154 54.79 -13.41 22.51
N GLY A 155 54.97 -13.80 23.76
CA GLY A 155 55.54 -12.98 24.81
C GLY A 155 54.68 -12.92 26.07
N GLY A 156 53.50 -13.49 26.06
CA GLY A 156 52.58 -13.53 27.19
C GLY A 156 51.96 -12.19 27.54
N TYR A 157 51.51 -12.08 28.78
CA TYR A 157 50.91 -10.86 29.31
C TYR A 157 51.92 -9.80 29.66
N PRO A 158 51.76 -8.52 29.30
CA PRO A 158 50.67 -7.98 28.47
C PRO A 158 50.96 -8.00 26.95
N ASP A 159 52.23 -8.01 26.54
CA ASP A 159 52.70 -7.68 25.19
C ASP A 159 52.23 -8.68 24.12
N GLY A 160 52.32 -9.98 24.42
CA GLY A 160 51.89 -11.03 23.49
C GLY A 160 50.38 -11.03 23.22
N TYR A 161 49.57 -10.67 24.21
CA TYR A 161 48.13 -10.51 24.06
C TYR A 161 47.82 -9.28 23.22
N MET A 162 48.42 -8.15 23.49
CA MET A 162 48.19 -6.93 22.68
C MET A 162 48.67 -7.08 21.24
N GLU A 163 49.85 -7.73 21.02
CA GLU A 163 50.30 -8.05 19.66
C GLU A 163 49.31 -8.96 18.92
N THR A 164 48.77 -9.97 19.60
CA THR A 164 47.78 -10.90 19.03
C THR A 164 46.48 -10.17 18.70
N ALA A 165 45.99 -9.29 19.54
CA ALA A 165 44.81 -8.48 19.33
C ALA A 165 44.93 -7.57 18.10
N ILE A 166 46.10 -6.96 17.91
CA ILE A 166 46.38 -6.15 16.72
C ILE A 166 46.37 -7.02 15.45
N LYS A 167 47.04 -8.19 15.52
CA LYS A 167 47.15 -9.11 14.38
C LYS A 167 45.81 -9.72 13.96
N THR A 168 44.94 -9.98 14.92
CA THR A 168 43.60 -10.51 14.66
C THR A 168 42.59 -9.43 14.21
N GLY A 169 42.95 -8.14 14.35
CA GLY A 169 42.10 -6.99 14.01
C GLY A 169 40.98 -6.71 15.01
N ILE A 170 40.94 -7.38 16.19
CA ILE A 170 39.89 -7.10 17.19
C ILE A 170 40.03 -5.70 17.83
N LEU A 171 41.17 -5.06 17.68
CA LEU A 171 41.45 -3.68 18.15
C LEU A 171 41.30 -2.64 17.02
N ASP A 172 40.92 -3.01 15.79
CA ASP A 172 40.80 -2.08 14.68
C ASP A 172 39.79 -0.98 14.97
N GLY A 173 40.24 0.26 14.99
CA GLY A 173 39.43 1.44 15.28
C GLY A 173 39.07 1.63 16.75
N ILE A 174 39.74 0.91 17.68
CA ILE A 174 39.59 1.05 19.14
C ILE A 174 40.85 1.67 19.71
N SER A 175 40.72 2.81 20.39
CA SER A 175 41.84 3.44 21.06
C SER A 175 42.29 2.62 22.27
N THR A 176 43.58 2.34 22.35
CA THR A 176 44.18 1.64 23.51
C THR A 176 44.58 2.60 24.64
N GLU A 177 44.42 3.91 24.41
CA GLU A 177 44.72 4.94 25.41
C GLU A 177 43.52 5.25 26.29
N GLY A 178 43.79 5.70 27.53
CA GLY A 178 42.76 6.09 28.49
C GLY A 178 42.00 4.91 29.11
N THR A 179 40.91 5.20 29.79
CA THR A 179 40.06 4.22 30.48
C THR A 179 39.32 3.32 29.50
N PHE A 180 38.96 2.11 29.95
CA PHE A 180 38.12 1.19 29.16
C PHE A 180 36.64 1.45 29.43
N THR A 181 35.97 2.05 28.46
CA THR A 181 34.57 2.53 28.58
C THR A 181 33.59 1.60 27.88
N ASN A 182 32.30 1.83 28.10
CA ASN A 182 31.23 1.12 27.42
C ASN A 182 31.37 1.18 25.87
N GLU A 183 31.73 2.35 25.32
CA GLU A 183 31.98 2.49 23.89
C GLU A 183 33.05 1.52 23.38
N LYS A 184 34.18 1.44 24.10
CA LYS A 184 35.27 0.51 23.75
C LYS A 184 34.86 -0.95 23.93
N MET A 185 34.10 -1.24 24.99
CA MET A 185 33.59 -2.58 25.27
C MET A 185 32.72 -3.10 24.13
N TYR A 186 31.69 -2.36 23.76
CA TYR A 186 30.78 -2.80 22.71
C TYR A 186 31.50 -2.95 21.37
N SER A 187 32.44 -2.08 21.08
CA SER A 187 33.25 -2.17 19.88
C SER A 187 34.17 -3.40 19.87
N LEU A 188 34.83 -3.70 21.01
CA LEU A 188 35.69 -4.87 21.16
C LEU A 188 34.90 -6.19 21.04
N ILE A 189 33.74 -6.28 21.71
CA ILE A 189 32.88 -7.47 21.66
C ILE A 189 32.38 -7.69 20.24
N TYR A 190 31.90 -6.63 19.56
CA TYR A 190 31.45 -6.74 18.17
C TYR A 190 32.56 -7.24 17.24
N ARG A 191 33.78 -6.73 17.41
CA ARG A 191 34.93 -7.19 16.62
C ARG A 191 35.29 -8.64 16.92
N ALA A 192 35.28 -9.02 18.18
CA ALA A 192 35.63 -10.37 18.61
C ALA A 192 34.60 -11.40 18.07
N MET A 193 33.28 -11.08 18.12
CA MET A 193 32.26 -12.01 17.68
C MET A 193 32.25 -12.24 16.16
N THR A 194 32.78 -11.28 15.39
CA THR A 194 32.88 -11.36 13.90
C THR A 194 34.27 -11.82 13.43
N THR A 195 35.19 -12.03 14.32
CA THR A 195 36.56 -12.49 13.99
C THR A 195 36.69 -14.00 14.19
N GLY A 196 37.39 -14.67 13.27
CA GLY A 196 37.62 -16.09 13.33
C GLY A 196 38.34 -16.52 14.60
N ILE A 197 37.90 -17.62 15.20
CA ILE A 197 38.51 -18.22 16.39
C ILE A 197 39.75 -19.01 16.01
N PHE A 198 40.59 -19.25 17.03
CA PHE A 198 41.78 -20.07 16.87
C PHE A 198 41.40 -21.56 16.96
N THR A 199 41.74 -22.31 15.90
CA THR A 199 41.62 -23.76 15.90
C THR A 199 42.97 -24.42 15.91
N ASN A 200 43.17 -25.35 16.86
CA ASN A 200 44.40 -26.11 17.01
C ASN A 200 44.40 -27.25 15.93
N ASP A 201 44.63 -26.91 14.70
CA ASP A 201 45.02 -27.91 13.71
C ASP A 201 46.45 -28.31 13.97
N ASN A 202 46.67 -29.46 14.58
CA ASN A 202 47.95 -30.05 14.93
C ASN A 202 48.80 -30.37 13.68
N HIS A 203 49.10 -29.41 12.84
CA HIS A 203 50.09 -29.55 11.77
C HIS A 203 51.43 -28.97 12.20
N TYR A 204 52.25 -29.83 12.85
CA TYR A 204 53.68 -29.60 12.97
C TYR A 204 54.34 -29.70 11.61
N THR A 205 54.59 -28.59 10.94
CA THR A 205 55.37 -28.54 9.73
C THR A 205 56.73 -27.91 10.07
N GLY A 206 57.77 -28.71 10.18
CA GLY A 206 59.15 -28.21 10.33
C GLY A 206 59.51 -27.58 11.65
N GLY A 207 58.87 -27.97 12.76
CA GLY A 207 59.17 -27.41 14.10
C GLY A 207 58.56 -26.03 14.37
N MET A 208 57.75 -25.49 13.56
CA MET A 208 56.97 -24.27 13.77
C MET A 208 55.47 -24.60 14.02
N LEU A 209 54.93 -24.03 15.09
CA LEU A 209 53.48 -23.97 15.31
C LEU A 209 52.90 -23.03 14.25
N THR A 210 52.33 -23.63 13.21
CA THR A 210 51.47 -22.87 12.24
C THR A 210 50.06 -22.85 12.82
N TYR A 211 49.56 -21.69 13.12
CA TYR A 211 48.13 -21.50 13.47
C TYR A 211 47.33 -21.20 12.21
N LYS A 212 46.13 -21.73 12.18
CA LYS A 212 45.14 -21.36 11.15
C LYS A 212 44.01 -20.61 11.87
N VAL A 213 43.70 -19.43 11.39
CA VAL A 213 42.47 -18.75 11.76
C VAL A 213 41.35 -19.54 11.09
N SER A 214 40.37 -19.96 11.85
CA SER A 214 39.21 -20.66 11.36
C SER A 214 38.23 -19.65 10.71
N ASP A 215 37.46 -20.10 9.74
CA ASP A 215 36.27 -19.36 9.27
C ASP A 215 35.16 -19.38 10.34
N GLU A 216 35.26 -20.25 11.34
CA GLU A 216 34.36 -20.33 12.48
C GLU A 216 34.60 -19.16 13.46
N THR A 217 33.52 -18.55 13.93
CA THR A 217 33.51 -17.46 14.93
C THR A 217 32.94 -17.94 16.25
N MET A 218 33.00 -17.13 17.31
CA MET A 218 32.29 -17.42 18.55
C MET A 218 30.79 -17.54 18.36
N LEU A 219 30.18 -16.70 17.49
CA LEU A 219 28.76 -16.77 17.19
C LEU A 219 28.37 -18.08 16.52
N SER A 220 29.12 -18.53 15.49
CA SER A 220 28.82 -19.77 14.81
C SER A 220 29.01 -21.00 15.70
N ARG A 221 30.02 -20.96 16.61
CA ARG A 221 30.32 -22.07 17.53
C ARG A 221 29.31 -22.21 18.67
N TYR A 222 28.86 -21.11 19.25
CA TYR A 222 28.09 -21.12 20.50
C TYR A 222 26.63 -20.76 20.33
N HIS A 223 26.25 -20.12 19.19
CA HIS A 223 24.91 -19.58 18.98
C HIS A 223 24.25 -20.02 17.66
N ASP A 224 24.95 -20.81 16.83
CA ASP A 224 24.50 -21.15 15.46
C ASP A 224 24.17 -19.93 14.60
N ILE A 225 24.89 -18.82 14.85
CA ILE A 225 24.75 -17.54 14.14
C ILE A 225 26.01 -17.31 13.30
N TYR A 226 25.77 -16.98 12.06
CA TYR A 226 26.81 -16.78 11.07
C TYR A 226 26.79 -15.32 10.59
N TYR A 227 27.90 -14.90 10.00
CA TYR A 227 28.12 -13.54 9.58
C TYR A 227 28.43 -13.50 8.09
N VAL A 228 27.81 -12.55 7.37
CA VAL A 228 28.01 -12.34 5.95
C VAL A 228 28.14 -10.84 5.65
N LYS A 229 28.96 -10.52 4.65
CA LYS A 229 29.07 -9.18 4.04
C LYS A 229 28.90 -9.30 2.53
N GLY A 230 28.17 -8.38 1.96
CA GLY A 230 27.97 -8.31 0.53
C GLY A 230 27.12 -7.12 0.12
N VAL A 231 26.70 -7.08 -1.13
CA VAL A 231 25.72 -6.12 -1.64
C VAL A 231 24.33 -6.72 -1.44
N LEU A 232 23.42 -5.97 -0.84
CA LEU A 232 22.01 -6.39 -0.76
C LEU A 232 21.38 -6.27 -2.14
N ASN A 233 21.35 -7.37 -2.86
CA ASN A 233 20.84 -7.44 -4.23
C ASN A 233 19.33 -7.71 -4.28
N GLY A 234 18.72 -8.16 -3.18
CA GLY A 234 17.29 -8.40 -3.12
C GLY A 234 16.71 -8.26 -1.72
N ALA A 235 15.48 -7.74 -1.62
CA ALA A 235 14.70 -7.63 -0.38
C ALA A 235 13.22 -7.43 -0.71
N ASN A 236 12.32 -7.94 0.14
CA ASN A 236 10.87 -7.77 0.03
C ASN A 236 10.32 -8.13 -1.37
N GLY A 237 10.79 -9.23 -1.95
CA GLY A 237 10.36 -9.68 -3.27
C GLY A 237 11.09 -9.00 -4.45
N VAL A 238 11.82 -7.91 -4.22
CA VAL A 238 12.54 -7.15 -5.26
C VAL A 238 13.96 -7.65 -5.41
N SER A 239 14.44 -7.82 -6.65
CA SER A 239 15.84 -8.11 -6.94
C SER A 239 16.41 -7.16 -7.98
N LEU A 240 17.63 -6.69 -7.74
CA LEU A 240 18.38 -5.84 -8.67
C LEU A 240 18.84 -6.60 -9.94
N SER A 241 18.86 -7.93 -9.92
CA SER A 241 19.38 -8.73 -11.01
C SER A 241 18.30 -9.45 -11.82
N ILE A 242 17.23 -9.90 -11.15
CA ILE A 242 16.19 -10.74 -11.79
C ILE A 242 14.79 -10.13 -11.67
N GLY A 243 14.66 -8.93 -11.04
CA GLY A 243 13.40 -8.23 -10.84
C GLY A 243 12.60 -8.75 -9.65
N ASN A 244 12.49 -10.05 -9.46
CA ASN A 244 11.70 -10.69 -8.42
C ASN A 244 12.45 -11.89 -7.84
N ILE A 245 12.52 -12.03 -6.50
CA ILE A 245 13.12 -13.17 -5.80
C ILE A 245 12.11 -14.24 -5.39
N GLY A 246 10.83 -14.07 -5.76
CA GLY A 246 9.77 -15.07 -5.60
C GLY A 246 9.17 -15.19 -4.21
N ASN A 247 9.91 -14.93 -3.14
CA ASN A 247 9.44 -14.93 -1.77
C ASN A 247 9.73 -13.58 -1.11
N THR A 248 8.71 -12.95 -0.57
CA THR A 248 8.81 -11.62 0.04
C THR A 248 9.61 -11.58 1.34
N ASP A 249 9.70 -12.73 2.01
CA ASP A 249 10.45 -12.89 3.25
C ASP A 249 11.93 -13.23 3.03
N ASP A 250 12.34 -13.36 1.76
CA ASP A 250 13.72 -13.63 1.41
C ASP A 250 14.50 -12.33 1.12
N ILE A 251 15.79 -12.38 1.41
CA ILE A 251 16.75 -11.37 0.99
C ILE A 251 17.87 -12.03 0.20
N GLN A 252 18.47 -11.26 -0.71
CA GLN A 252 19.62 -11.70 -1.50
C GLN A 252 20.83 -10.83 -1.15
N ILE A 253 21.90 -11.46 -0.62
CA ILE A 253 23.19 -10.79 -0.36
C ILE A 253 24.21 -11.40 -1.32
N ASP A 254 24.78 -10.58 -2.20
CA ASP A 254 25.51 -10.99 -3.39
C ASP A 254 24.71 -12.03 -4.20
N ASP A 255 25.15 -13.27 -4.32
CA ASP A 255 24.47 -14.34 -5.06
C ASP A 255 23.69 -15.31 -4.15
N ASP A 256 23.80 -15.17 -2.83
CA ASP A 256 23.19 -16.07 -1.85
C ASP A 256 21.82 -15.58 -1.38
N PHE A 257 20.87 -16.50 -1.20
CA PHE A 257 19.53 -16.24 -0.68
C PHE A 257 19.40 -16.65 0.78
N TYR A 258 18.66 -15.85 1.53
CA TYR A 258 18.38 -16.01 2.95
C TYR A 258 16.92 -15.68 3.21
N GLY A 259 16.24 -16.45 4.06
CA GLY A 259 15.02 -15.96 4.71
C GLY A 259 15.34 -14.75 5.58
N SER A 260 14.37 -13.89 5.88
CA SER A 260 14.61 -12.72 6.71
C SER A 260 13.53 -12.51 7.77
N GLU A 261 13.95 -12.23 9.01
CA GLU A 261 13.09 -11.75 10.10
C GLU A 261 13.07 -10.21 10.16
N VAL A 262 13.82 -9.51 9.27
CA VAL A 262 13.99 -8.06 9.30
C VAL A 262 13.69 -7.44 7.95
N ASP A 263 13.07 -6.26 7.94
CA ASP A 263 12.89 -5.47 6.73
C ASP A 263 14.23 -4.84 6.32
N ALA A 264 14.76 -5.29 5.19
CA ALA A 264 16.02 -4.82 4.63
C ALA A 264 15.85 -3.92 3.40
N TYR A 265 14.61 -3.69 2.92
CA TYR A 265 14.37 -2.97 1.66
C TYR A 265 15.02 -1.59 1.61
N SER A 266 15.04 -0.88 2.72
CA SER A 266 15.67 0.45 2.79
C SER A 266 17.18 0.44 2.48
N TYR A 267 17.82 -0.73 2.55
CA TYR A 267 19.25 -0.92 2.25
C TYR A 267 19.51 -1.55 0.90
N LEU A 268 18.46 -1.81 0.11
CA LEU A 268 18.59 -2.40 -1.22
C LEU A 268 19.64 -1.65 -2.05
N GLY A 269 20.55 -2.41 -2.66
CA GLY A 269 21.67 -1.90 -3.44
C GLY A 269 22.90 -1.45 -2.63
N GLU A 270 22.81 -1.34 -1.30
CA GLU A 270 23.95 -0.96 -0.47
C GLU A 270 24.79 -2.18 -0.07
N LYS A 271 26.04 -1.90 0.27
CA LYS A 271 26.88 -2.90 0.95
C LYS A 271 26.40 -3.08 2.38
N VAL A 272 26.02 -4.30 2.72
CA VAL A 272 25.49 -4.65 4.03
C VAL A 272 26.34 -5.70 4.71
N GLU A 273 26.30 -5.70 6.02
CA GLU A 273 26.71 -6.82 6.86
C GLU A 273 25.49 -7.35 7.60
N ALA A 274 25.40 -8.67 7.72
CA ALA A 274 24.25 -9.34 8.30
C ALA A 274 24.67 -10.50 9.19
N PHE A 275 23.84 -10.77 10.21
CA PHE A 275 23.87 -11.98 11.00
C PHE A 275 22.68 -12.85 10.63
N TYR A 276 22.93 -14.15 10.42
CA TYR A 276 21.90 -15.12 10.11
C TYR A 276 22.02 -16.38 10.96
N ARG A 277 20.88 -16.98 11.30
CA ARG A 277 20.81 -18.33 11.86
C ARG A 277 20.84 -19.35 10.73
N TRP A 278 21.52 -20.43 10.95
CA TRP A 278 21.53 -21.54 10.02
C TRP A 278 21.04 -22.82 10.68
N ASP A 279 19.88 -23.29 10.26
CA ASP A 279 19.42 -24.63 10.60
C ASP A 279 20.04 -25.64 9.63
N SER A 280 21.09 -26.32 10.06
CA SER A 280 21.81 -27.28 9.25
C SER A 280 20.99 -28.52 8.87
N LYS A 281 19.85 -28.78 9.50
CA LYS A 281 18.97 -29.92 9.20
C LYS A 281 18.05 -29.62 8.02
N SER A 282 17.51 -28.44 7.95
CA SER A 282 16.64 -27.96 6.86
C SER A 282 17.39 -27.18 5.79
N ASP A 283 18.67 -26.88 6.03
CA ASP A 283 19.51 -25.99 5.21
C ASP A 283 18.93 -24.57 5.02
N ILE A 284 18.14 -24.13 5.99
CA ILE A 284 17.51 -22.80 5.96
C ILE A 284 18.44 -21.81 6.67
N LYS A 285 18.79 -20.73 5.98
CA LYS A 285 19.51 -19.59 6.51
C LYS A 285 18.53 -18.42 6.66
N THR A 286 18.43 -17.86 7.88
CA THR A 286 17.50 -16.76 8.17
C THR A 286 18.24 -15.58 8.77
N VAL A 287 18.22 -14.43 8.12
CA VAL A 287 18.82 -13.19 8.61
C VAL A 287 17.99 -12.62 9.74
N VAL A 288 18.68 -12.32 10.84
CA VAL A 288 18.10 -11.76 12.06
C VAL A 288 18.50 -10.30 12.30
N TRP A 289 19.55 -9.85 11.61
CA TRP A 289 20.03 -8.47 11.68
C TRP A 289 20.81 -8.13 10.41
N VAL A 290 20.58 -6.94 9.87
CA VAL A 290 21.25 -6.43 8.68
C VAL A 290 21.42 -4.91 8.77
N LYS A 291 22.59 -4.40 8.43
CA LYS A 291 22.86 -2.95 8.35
C LYS A 291 23.89 -2.64 7.26
N PRO A 292 23.85 -1.43 6.71
CA PRO A 292 24.88 -0.96 5.79
C PRO A 292 26.27 -0.90 6.45
N TYR A 293 27.31 -1.23 5.69
CA TYR A 293 28.69 -1.03 6.12
C TYR A 293 29.53 -0.39 5.02
N GLY A 294 30.61 0.28 5.42
CA GLY A 294 31.57 0.85 4.47
C GLY A 294 31.09 2.15 3.82
N THR A 295 31.67 2.45 2.66
CA THR A 295 31.50 3.74 1.96
C THR A 295 30.70 3.61 0.67
N SER A 296 29.53 2.99 0.68
CA SER A 296 28.60 3.20 -0.44
C SER A 296 28.24 4.67 -0.46
N SER A 297 28.46 5.32 -1.59
CA SER A 297 27.99 6.71 -1.74
C SER A 297 26.51 6.66 -2.03
N VAL A 298 25.70 7.00 -1.05
CA VAL A 298 24.23 7.09 -1.18
C VAL A 298 23.86 8.55 -1.24
N LEU A 299 22.97 8.90 -2.18
CA LEU A 299 22.42 10.25 -2.34
C LEU A 299 20.90 10.13 -2.45
N ASN A 300 20.18 10.76 -1.54
CA ASN A 300 18.75 10.90 -1.60
C ASN A 300 18.37 12.24 -2.22
N ILE A 301 17.40 12.23 -3.12
CA ILE A 301 16.89 13.42 -3.82
C ILE A 301 15.37 13.35 -3.83
N ASP A 302 14.71 14.40 -3.38
CA ASP A 302 13.30 14.63 -3.61
C ASP A 302 13.12 15.52 -4.84
N VAL A 303 12.49 14.96 -5.86
CA VAL A 303 12.22 15.67 -7.12
C VAL A 303 10.83 16.26 -7.08
N ASN A 304 10.75 17.56 -7.29
CA ASN A 304 9.51 18.33 -7.34
C ASN A 304 9.48 19.19 -8.60
N TYR A 305 8.86 18.67 -9.67
CA TYR A 305 8.48 19.40 -10.90
C TYR A 305 9.58 20.06 -11.74
N ASP A 306 10.85 19.98 -11.37
CA ASP A 306 11.94 20.69 -12.06
C ASP A 306 13.13 19.81 -12.41
N ALA A 307 12.97 18.48 -12.31
CA ALA A 307 13.98 17.56 -12.79
C ALA A 307 13.88 17.37 -14.31
N SER A 308 15.03 17.14 -14.91
CA SER A 308 15.13 16.74 -16.31
C SER A 308 16.26 15.74 -16.50
N PHE A 309 15.98 14.65 -17.17
CA PHE A 309 16.96 13.64 -17.51
C PHE A 309 17.42 13.83 -18.97
N ASP A 310 18.71 13.84 -19.18
CA ASP A 310 19.34 13.84 -20.50
C ASP A 310 19.88 12.44 -20.80
N SER A 311 19.14 11.69 -21.60
CA SER A 311 19.48 10.32 -22.00
C SER A 311 20.77 10.21 -22.82
N ASN A 312 21.22 11.31 -23.50
CA ASN A 312 22.47 11.28 -24.22
C ASN A 312 23.69 11.29 -23.28
N SER A 313 23.64 12.10 -22.23
CA SER A 313 24.71 12.23 -21.23
C SER A 313 24.48 11.39 -19.98
N PHE A 314 23.32 10.72 -19.85
CA PHE A 314 22.87 10.03 -18.65
C PHE A 314 22.99 10.90 -17.39
N ARG A 315 22.48 12.12 -17.51
CA ARG A 315 22.53 13.13 -16.47
C ARG A 315 21.14 13.52 -16.00
N LEU A 316 20.90 13.42 -14.70
CA LEU A 316 19.72 13.99 -14.04
C LEU A 316 20.07 15.38 -13.51
N ASN A 317 19.38 16.40 -13.99
CA ASN A 317 19.41 17.76 -13.45
C ASN A 317 18.23 17.93 -12.49
N TYR A 318 18.43 18.56 -11.35
CA TYR A 318 17.40 18.75 -10.33
C TYR A 318 17.68 20.01 -9.51
N THR A 319 16.69 20.49 -8.76
CA THR A 319 16.87 21.58 -7.82
C THR A 319 17.07 21.01 -6.41
N LYS A 320 18.14 21.41 -5.76
CA LYS A 320 18.45 21.03 -4.37
C LYS A 320 17.50 21.75 -3.42
N GLU A 321 17.34 21.26 -2.18
CA GLU A 321 16.52 21.87 -1.14
C GLU A 321 16.84 23.37 -0.90
N ASN A 322 18.09 23.77 -1.08
CA ASN A 322 18.49 25.18 -0.96
C ASN A 322 18.18 26.04 -2.20
N GLY A 323 17.38 25.54 -3.13
CA GLY A 323 16.98 26.22 -4.37
C GLY A 323 18.06 26.29 -5.45
N LYS A 324 19.25 25.70 -5.23
CA LYS A 324 20.32 25.70 -6.24
C LYS A 324 20.18 24.51 -7.18
N LYS A 325 20.42 24.73 -8.48
CA LYS A 325 20.46 23.65 -9.46
C LYS A 325 21.67 22.75 -9.21
N GLY A 326 21.43 21.45 -9.28
CA GLY A 326 22.41 20.40 -9.18
C GLY A 326 22.27 19.41 -10.32
N TYR A 327 23.23 18.52 -10.45
CA TYR A 327 23.12 17.38 -11.34
C TYR A 327 23.83 16.17 -10.76
N VAL A 328 23.41 14.99 -11.19
CA VAL A 328 24.07 13.71 -10.95
C VAL A 328 24.22 12.95 -12.26
N ASN A 329 25.31 12.18 -12.37
CA ASN A 329 25.51 11.28 -13.50
C ASN A 329 25.07 9.88 -13.10
N PHE A 330 24.23 9.28 -13.92
CA PHE A 330 23.82 7.89 -13.80
C PHE A 330 24.63 7.04 -14.80
N GLU A 331 25.03 5.83 -14.40
CA GLU A 331 25.84 4.99 -15.28
C GLU A 331 25.00 4.39 -16.42
N ARG A 332 25.55 4.30 -17.60
CA ARG A 332 24.92 3.57 -18.72
C ARG A 332 24.85 2.09 -18.38
N GLY A 333 23.64 1.53 -18.41
CA GLY A 333 23.37 0.18 -17.95
C GLY A 333 23.31 0.05 -16.43
N GLY A 334 23.14 1.17 -15.71
CA GLY A 334 22.74 1.16 -14.31
C GLY A 334 21.36 0.54 -14.12
N ILE A 335 21.02 0.24 -12.88
CA ILE A 335 19.77 -0.42 -12.51
C ILE A 335 18.78 0.63 -12.00
N LEU A 336 17.56 0.63 -12.53
CA LEU A 336 16.46 1.44 -12.02
C LEU A 336 15.38 0.53 -11.43
N ILE A 337 15.08 0.73 -10.15
CA ILE A 337 13.91 0.16 -9.48
C ILE A 337 12.87 1.27 -9.34
N TYR A 338 11.66 1.03 -9.80
CA TYR A 338 10.52 1.94 -9.67
C TYR A 338 9.42 1.29 -8.83
N ASN A 339 9.12 1.88 -7.67
CA ASN A 339 8.13 1.36 -6.72
C ASN A 339 8.27 -0.15 -6.46
N GLY A 340 9.49 -0.65 -6.35
CA GLY A 340 9.76 -2.05 -6.10
C GLY A 340 9.92 -2.93 -7.36
N GLY A 341 9.55 -2.46 -8.53
CA GLY A 341 9.72 -3.18 -9.80
C GLY A 341 11.01 -2.81 -10.54
N LEU A 342 11.68 -3.79 -11.12
CA LEU A 342 12.84 -3.56 -11.99
C LEU A 342 12.37 -2.96 -13.33
N VAL A 343 12.92 -1.80 -13.67
CA VAL A 343 12.63 -1.16 -14.96
C VAL A 343 13.53 -1.74 -16.04
N THR A 344 12.90 -2.29 -17.08
CA THR A 344 13.58 -2.74 -18.29
C THR A 344 13.18 -1.83 -19.44
N GLY A 345 14.10 -1.06 -20.00
CA GLY A 345 13.83 -0.19 -21.16
C GLY A 345 14.31 1.24 -20.99
N ASP A 346 13.52 2.21 -21.47
CA ASP A 346 13.90 3.61 -21.47
C ASP A 346 13.67 4.25 -20.09
N TYR A 347 14.70 4.92 -19.57
CA TYR A 347 14.63 5.61 -18.28
C TYR A 347 14.01 7.00 -18.38
N ASP A 348 13.88 7.56 -19.60
CA ASP A 348 13.34 8.91 -19.81
C ASP A 348 11.92 9.06 -19.27
N ASP A 349 11.08 8.03 -19.43
CA ASP A 349 9.70 8.00 -18.95
C ASP A 349 9.59 8.04 -17.42
N TYR A 350 10.64 7.65 -16.71
CA TYR A 350 10.68 7.63 -15.25
C TYR A 350 11.32 8.89 -14.69
N PHE A 351 12.55 9.21 -15.10
CA PHE A 351 13.27 10.35 -14.55
C PHE A 351 12.67 11.73 -14.92
N ASN A 352 11.85 11.80 -15.98
CA ASN A 352 11.14 13.03 -16.38
C ASN A 352 9.74 13.14 -15.75
N ARG A 353 9.43 12.38 -14.72
CA ARG A 353 8.20 12.51 -13.94
C ARG A 353 8.26 13.72 -13.02
N ASP A 354 7.10 14.11 -12.53
CA ASP A 354 6.93 15.39 -11.87
C ASP A 354 7.36 15.42 -10.40
N VAL A 355 7.01 14.35 -9.66
CA VAL A 355 7.26 14.26 -8.21
C VAL A 355 7.61 12.82 -7.86
N TYR A 356 8.79 12.63 -7.33
CA TYR A 356 9.23 11.33 -6.83
C TYR A 356 10.39 11.49 -5.84
N SER A 357 10.59 10.51 -4.98
CA SER A 357 11.82 10.35 -4.22
C SER A 357 12.79 9.45 -4.99
N LEU A 358 14.07 9.73 -4.87
CA LEU A 358 15.12 9.02 -5.58
C LEU A 358 16.28 8.74 -4.64
N LYS A 359 16.58 7.46 -4.43
CA LYS A 359 17.78 7.01 -3.77
C LYS A 359 18.77 6.54 -4.81
N LEU A 360 19.90 7.22 -4.93
CA LEU A 360 20.98 6.86 -5.83
C LEU A 360 22.13 6.22 -5.06
N ILE A 361 22.63 5.10 -5.55
CA ILE A 361 23.70 4.34 -4.92
C ILE A 361 24.85 4.18 -5.92
N LYS A 362 26.06 4.38 -5.41
CA LYS A 362 27.30 4.22 -6.16
C LYS A 362 28.16 3.15 -5.53
N ASN A 363 28.21 1.98 -6.15
CA ASN A 363 29.04 0.85 -5.75
C ASN A 363 30.27 0.71 -6.64
N LYS A 364 30.16 1.08 -7.91
CA LYS A 364 31.20 0.93 -8.93
C LYS A 364 31.26 2.19 -9.80
N GLY A 365 32.37 2.42 -10.47
CA GLY A 365 32.49 3.47 -11.47
C GLY A 365 32.55 4.91 -10.92
N ASN A 366 32.26 5.90 -11.77
CA ASN A 366 32.30 7.33 -11.45
C ASN A 366 30.89 7.93 -11.29
N GLY A 367 29.85 7.30 -11.84
CA GLY A 367 28.44 7.66 -11.70
C GLY A 367 27.71 6.80 -10.68
N TYR A 368 26.43 7.07 -10.50
CA TYR A 368 25.53 6.22 -9.73
C TYR A 368 25.09 5.03 -10.59
N ASP A 369 25.21 3.82 -10.08
CA ASP A 369 24.92 2.59 -10.82
C ASP A 369 23.60 1.91 -10.41
N ILE A 370 22.98 2.39 -9.31
CA ILE A 370 21.65 1.96 -8.88
C ILE A 370 20.82 3.20 -8.56
N ALA A 371 19.58 3.21 -9.04
CA ALA A 371 18.56 4.20 -8.72
C ALA A 371 17.31 3.47 -8.20
N ILE A 372 16.84 3.85 -7.02
CA ILE A 372 15.58 3.39 -6.46
C ILE A 372 14.67 4.61 -6.41
N MET A 373 13.60 4.56 -7.20
CA MET A 373 12.63 5.63 -7.35
C MET A 373 11.31 5.23 -6.73
N GLU A 374 10.74 6.12 -5.94
CA GLU A 374 9.43 5.95 -5.35
C GLU A 374 8.54 7.14 -5.72
N GLU A 375 7.42 6.84 -6.34
CA GLU A 375 6.36 7.78 -6.69
C GLU A 375 5.03 7.22 -6.20
N TYR A 376 4.22 8.02 -5.56
CA TYR A 376 2.91 7.58 -5.08
C TYR A 376 1.77 8.35 -5.74
N LYS A 377 0.62 7.68 -5.79
CA LYS A 377 -0.65 8.28 -6.15
C LYS A 377 -1.60 8.22 -4.97
N ASN A 378 -2.26 9.32 -4.66
CA ASN A 378 -3.30 9.31 -3.64
C ASN A 378 -4.62 8.82 -4.22
N ILE A 379 -5.28 7.94 -3.49
CA ILE A 379 -6.65 7.48 -3.73
C ILE A 379 -7.46 7.78 -2.49
N VAL A 380 -8.53 8.51 -2.66
CA VAL A 380 -9.49 8.77 -1.58
C VAL A 380 -10.54 7.68 -1.57
N VAL A 381 -10.67 6.98 -0.47
CA VAL A 381 -11.63 5.88 -0.35
C VAL A 381 -13.07 6.40 -0.39
N GLY A 382 -13.77 6.12 -1.47
CA GLY A 382 -15.17 6.45 -1.67
C GLY A 382 -16.12 5.31 -1.30
N ALA A 383 -15.73 4.08 -1.63
CA ALA A 383 -16.45 2.87 -1.25
C ALA A 383 -15.49 1.70 -1.08
N ILE A 384 -15.90 0.70 -0.27
CA ILE A 384 -15.12 -0.49 0.03
C ILE A 384 -15.95 -1.71 -0.31
N ASP A 385 -15.47 -2.49 -1.26
CA ASP A 385 -16.00 -3.81 -1.56
C ASP A 385 -15.24 -4.85 -0.73
N LYS A 386 -15.84 -5.25 0.37
CA LYS A 386 -15.22 -6.19 1.32
C LYS A 386 -15.10 -7.60 0.78
N ASN A 387 -16.00 -7.99 -0.11
CA ASN A 387 -16.03 -9.35 -0.63
C ASN A 387 -14.94 -9.55 -1.68
N ASN A 388 -14.64 -8.52 -2.47
CA ASN A 388 -13.63 -8.57 -3.52
C ASN A 388 -12.33 -7.84 -3.15
N LEU A 389 -12.16 -7.41 -1.90
CA LEU A 389 -11.00 -6.68 -1.38
C LEU A 389 -10.62 -5.48 -2.26
N LYS A 390 -11.64 -4.71 -2.71
CA LYS A 390 -11.47 -3.56 -3.61
C LYS A 390 -11.86 -2.26 -2.94
N VAL A 391 -11.13 -1.22 -3.30
CA VAL A 391 -11.41 0.15 -2.91
C VAL A 391 -11.75 0.95 -4.16
N HIS A 392 -12.83 1.71 -4.12
CA HIS A 392 -13.24 2.63 -5.18
C HIS A 392 -12.85 4.06 -4.79
N SER A 393 -12.23 4.78 -5.72
CA SER A 393 -11.90 6.18 -5.52
C SER A 393 -13.14 7.06 -5.50
N ILE A 394 -13.16 8.05 -4.59
CA ILE A 394 -14.20 9.08 -4.56
C ILE A 394 -14.04 10.08 -5.72
N GLU A 395 -12.81 10.28 -6.21
CA GLU A 395 -12.50 11.27 -7.24
C GLU A 395 -12.72 10.74 -8.66
N ASP A 396 -12.43 9.46 -8.87
CA ASP A 396 -12.62 8.78 -10.17
C ASP A 396 -13.17 7.38 -9.93
N SER A 397 -14.43 7.19 -10.21
CA SER A 397 -15.13 5.92 -10.03
C SER A 397 -14.60 4.79 -10.94
N SER A 398 -13.90 5.12 -12.02
CA SER A 398 -13.22 4.14 -12.86
C SER A 398 -11.91 3.66 -12.22
N GLU A 399 -11.43 4.36 -11.21
CA GLU A 399 -10.25 4.00 -10.46
C GLU A 399 -10.62 3.05 -9.31
N ILE A 400 -10.32 1.78 -9.53
CA ILE A 400 -10.55 0.70 -8.57
C ILE A 400 -9.18 0.15 -8.16
N LEU A 401 -8.90 0.19 -6.87
CA LEU A 401 -7.70 -0.43 -6.32
C LEU A 401 -8.07 -1.81 -5.77
N ASN A 402 -7.50 -2.85 -6.34
CA ASN A 402 -7.59 -4.20 -5.79
C ASN A 402 -6.51 -4.34 -4.69
N LEU A 403 -6.89 -4.83 -3.53
CA LEU A 403 -5.99 -5.04 -2.38
C LEU A 403 -5.99 -6.50 -1.91
N ASP A 404 -6.28 -7.43 -2.81
CA ASP A 404 -6.10 -8.85 -2.57
C ASP A 404 -4.62 -9.23 -2.66
N GLU A 405 -4.04 -9.69 -1.55
CA GLU A 405 -2.62 -10.06 -1.47
C GLU A 405 -2.24 -11.16 -2.48
N ASN A 406 -3.19 -12.01 -2.88
CA ASN A 406 -2.95 -13.08 -3.86
C ASN A 406 -2.70 -12.56 -5.28
N MET A 407 -3.03 -11.29 -5.55
CA MET A 407 -2.87 -10.67 -6.87
C MET A 407 -1.49 -10.05 -7.09
N TYR A 408 -0.65 -10.03 -6.06
CA TYR A 408 0.63 -9.34 -6.10
C TYR A 408 1.75 -10.24 -5.59
N THR A 409 2.93 -10.07 -6.14
CA THR A 409 4.14 -10.65 -5.56
C THR A 409 4.43 -10.04 -4.19
N TYR A 410 4.11 -8.74 -4.01
CA TYR A 410 4.23 -8.04 -2.75
C TYR A 410 3.13 -7.02 -2.60
N LEU A 411 2.31 -7.17 -1.57
CA LEU A 411 1.36 -6.15 -1.13
C LEU A 411 1.50 -5.93 0.37
N LYS A 412 1.67 -4.66 0.77
CA LYS A 412 1.62 -4.26 2.18
C LYS A 412 0.75 -3.02 2.33
N ILE A 413 -0.17 -3.09 3.29
CA ILE A 413 -0.98 -1.95 3.73
C ILE A 413 -0.45 -1.52 5.09
N LYS A 414 -0.09 -0.26 5.24
CA LYS A 414 0.51 0.30 6.45
C LYS A 414 -0.20 1.59 6.87
N ASN A 415 -0.23 1.88 8.16
CA ASN A 415 -0.68 3.18 8.64
C ASN A 415 0.44 4.24 8.56
N SER A 416 0.12 5.48 8.91
CA SER A 416 1.09 6.59 8.94
C SER A 416 2.26 6.42 9.93
N SER A 417 2.20 5.42 10.81
CA SER A 417 3.29 5.05 11.72
C SER A 417 4.05 3.81 11.25
N GLU A 418 3.89 3.42 9.98
CA GLU A 418 4.49 2.26 9.33
C GLU A 418 4.10 0.89 9.91
N ALA A 419 3.11 0.83 10.79
CA ALA A 419 2.57 -0.42 11.28
C ALA A 419 1.64 -1.07 10.23
N ASP A 420 1.72 -2.38 10.10
CA ASP A 420 0.88 -3.14 9.20
C ASP A 420 -0.60 -3.01 9.56
N MET A 421 -1.43 -2.90 8.55
CA MET A 421 -2.90 -2.82 8.63
C MET A 421 -3.53 -3.91 7.79
N SER A 422 -4.69 -4.40 8.23
CA SER A 422 -5.52 -5.28 7.42
C SER A 422 -6.49 -4.48 6.54
N PHE A 423 -6.94 -5.09 5.43
CA PHE A 423 -7.97 -4.49 4.57
C PHE A 423 -9.26 -4.13 5.34
N SER A 424 -9.62 -4.91 6.35
CA SER A 424 -10.84 -4.71 7.17
C SER A 424 -10.81 -3.43 8.01
N GLU A 425 -9.65 -2.83 8.22
CA GLU A 425 -9.48 -1.58 8.98
C GLU A 425 -9.65 -0.34 8.10
N LEU A 426 -9.75 -0.51 6.78
CA LEU A 426 -10.00 0.59 5.85
C LEU A 426 -11.41 1.15 6.04
N ALA A 427 -11.54 2.46 5.90
CA ALA A 427 -12.81 3.18 5.99
C ALA A 427 -12.96 4.21 4.86
N VAL A 428 -14.20 4.50 4.52
CA VAL A 428 -14.52 5.60 3.59
C VAL A 428 -13.94 6.91 4.13
N GLY A 429 -13.34 7.70 3.26
CA GLY A 429 -12.62 8.93 3.60
C GLY A 429 -11.15 8.73 3.94
N ASN A 430 -10.64 7.50 4.08
CA ASN A 430 -9.20 7.28 4.20
C ASN A 430 -8.49 7.73 2.93
N ILE A 431 -7.26 8.23 3.08
CA ILE A 431 -6.37 8.51 1.96
C ILE A 431 -5.38 7.38 1.84
N LEU A 432 -5.34 6.75 0.69
CA LEU A 432 -4.39 5.71 0.35
C LEU A 432 -3.30 6.31 -0.53
N SER A 433 -2.08 6.44 -0.01
CA SER A 433 -0.90 6.78 -0.80
C SER A 433 -0.33 5.48 -1.38
N VAL A 434 -0.57 5.24 -2.65
CA VAL A 434 -0.30 3.98 -3.35
C VAL A 434 1.00 4.09 -4.13
N PHE A 435 1.96 3.24 -3.80
CA PHE A 435 3.20 3.00 -4.54
C PHE A 435 3.05 1.70 -5.30
N GLN A 436 2.98 1.74 -6.60
CA GLN A 436 2.83 0.56 -7.45
C GLN A 436 3.93 0.50 -8.51
N SER A 437 4.56 -0.67 -8.65
CA SER A 437 5.54 -0.91 -9.71
C SER A 437 4.92 -0.83 -11.11
N ALA A 438 5.78 -0.67 -12.11
CA ALA A 438 5.33 -0.53 -13.50
C ALA A 438 4.63 -1.79 -14.05
N ASP A 439 5.04 -2.97 -13.58
CA ASP A 439 4.42 -4.26 -13.92
C ASP A 439 3.17 -4.56 -13.07
N GLY A 440 2.92 -3.77 -12.04
CA GLY A 440 1.79 -3.94 -11.13
C GLY A 440 1.97 -5.03 -10.07
N GLU A 441 3.09 -5.74 -10.05
CA GLU A 441 3.33 -6.88 -9.17
C GLU A 441 3.73 -6.51 -7.74
N TYR A 442 4.26 -5.30 -7.54
CA TYR A 442 4.70 -4.80 -6.26
C TYR A 442 3.88 -3.58 -5.85
N MET A 443 3.28 -3.61 -4.65
CA MET A 443 2.46 -2.52 -4.15
C MET A 443 2.68 -2.29 -2.66
N LYS A 444 2.85 -1.01 -2.29
CA LYS A 444 2.76 -0.52 -0.92
C LYS A 444 1.66 0.51 -0.82
N VAL A 445 0.86 0.45 0.20
CA VAL A 445 -0.24 1.38 0.46
C VAL A 445 -0.09 1.95 1.86
N TYR A 446 0.07 3.26 1.96
CA TYR A 446 0.06 3.93 3.25
C TYR A 446 -1.29 4.61 3.46
N VAL A 447 -1.89 4.34 4.62
CA VAL A 447 -3.22 4.81 4.96
C VAL A 447 -3.12 6.00 5.90
N SER A 448 -3.65 7.15 5.48
CA SER A 448 -3.85 8.30 6.33
C SER A 448 -5.34 8.48 6.65
N THR A 449 -5.61 8.79 7.92
CA THR A 449 -6.95 9.12 8.43
C THR A 449 -7.01 10.57 8.87
N GLN A 450 -6.01 11.37 8.54
CA GLN A 450 -5.89 12.73 9.02
C GLN A 450 -6.80 13.67 8.21
N THR A 451 -7.64 14.43 8.92
CA THR A 451 -8.46 15.49 8.35
C THR A 451 -8.27 16.79 9.12
N VAL A 452 -8.41 17.89 8.42
CA VAL A 452 -8.38 19.25 8.97
C VAL A 452 -9.61 20.01 8.49
N THR A 453 -10.49 20.34 9.42
CA THR A 453 -11.69 21.15 9.13
C THR A 453 -11.46 22.57 9.63
N GLY A 454 -11.69 23.55 8.78
CA GLY A 454 -11.54 24.94 9.15
C GLY A 454 -11.93 25.90 8.04
N VAL A 455 -11.83 27.20 8.31
CA VAL A 455 -12.15 28.23 7.31
C VAL A 455 -10.96 28.42 6.37
N LEU A 456 -11.20 28.32 5.06
CA LEU A 456 -10.20 28.63 4.04
C LEU A 456 -9.92 30.14 4.03
N GLU A 457 -8.79 30.55 4.59
CA GLU A 457 -8.41 31.96 4.77
C GLU A 457 -7.74 32.53 3.52
N SER A 458 -6.86 31.76 2.92
CA SER A 458 -6.13 32.19 1.72
C SER A 458 -5.77 31.03 0.79
N ILE A 459 -5.56 31.36 -0.48
CA ILE A 459 -5.18 30.43 -1.55
C ILE A 459 -3.98 31.04 -2.25
N GLY A 460 -2.81 30.45 -2.12
CA GLY A 460 -1.61 30.78 -2.86
C GLY A 460 -1.45 29.81 -4.03
N LYS A 461 -1.36 30.33 -5.28
CA LYS A 461 -1.03 29.52 -6.46
C LYS A 461 0.47 29.55 -6.69
N ASN A 462 1.09 28.38 -6.82
CA ASN A 462 2.49 28.24 -7.23
C ASN A 462 2.59 27.35 -8.49
N SER A 463 3.81 27.09 -8.96
CA SER A 463 4.03 26.25 -10.17
C SER A 463 3.56 24.79 -9.99
N ASN A 464 3.40 24.34 -8.76
CA ASN A 464 3.27 22.93 -8.41
C ASN A 464 1.88 22.60 -7.80
N GLY A 465 1.04 23.60 -7.60
CA GLY A 465 -0.28 23.44 -6.98
C GLY A 465 -0.72 24.69 -6.24
N TYR A 466 -1.37 24.47 -5.12
CA TYR A 466 -1.94 25.53 -4.30
C TYR A 466 -1.51 25.39 -2.84
N ASP A 467 -1.17 26.49 -2.22
CA ASP A 467 -0.97 26.62 -0.77
C ASP A 467 -2.27 27.08 -0.15
N LEU A 468 -2.88 26.26 0.66
CA LEU A 468 -4.18 26.52 1.31
C LEU A 468 -3.96 26.87 2.76
N THR A 469 -4.34 28.06 3.18
CA THR A 469 -4.31 28.44 4.62
C THR A 469 -5.67 28.18 5.23
N VAL A 470 -5.71 27.27 6.22
CA VAL A 470 -6.91 26.89 6.97
C VAL A 470 -6.61 27.04 8.45
N ASP A 471 -7.37 27.88 9.14
CA ASP A 471 -7.20 28.21 10.56
C ASP A 471 -5.74 28.52 10.94
N GLY A 472 -5.07 29.35 10.12
CA GLY A 472 -3.69 29.81 10.31
C GLY A 472 -2.59 28.82 9.94
N ASN A 473 -2.91 27.60 9.50
CA ASN A 473 -1.93 26.61 9.02
C ASN A 473 -2.01 26.51 7.50
N THR A 474 -0.86 26.30 6.87
CA THR A 474 -0.77 26.17 5.40
C THR A 474 -0.55 24.72 5.01
N TYR A 475 -1.38 24.24 4.06
CA TYR A 475 -1.36 22.89 3.52
C TYR A 475 -1.14 22.97 2.01
N PHE A 476 -0.24 22.15 1.48
CA PHE A 476 0.01 22.10 0.05
C PHE A 476 -0.98 21.14 -0.63
N TYR A 477 -1.64 21.62 -1.69
CA TYR A 477 -2.53 20.84 -2.55
C TYR A 477 -1.91 20.68 -3.95
N PRO A 478 -1.41 19.50 -4.33
CA PRO A 478 -0.70 19.25 -5.58
C PRO A 478 -1.67 19.09 -6.75
N GLN A 479 -2.25 20.19 -7.24
CA GLN A 479 -3.11 20.19 -8.42
C GLN A 479 -2.49 21.02 -9.55
N LYS A 480 -2.12 20.38 -10.66
CA LYS A 480 -1.50 21.04 -11.82
C LYS A 480 -2.48 21.64 -12.80
N THR A 481 -3.61 21.03 -13.04
CA THR A 481 -4.56 21.37 -14.11
C THR A 481 -5.92 21.73 -13.55
N GLY A 482 -6.53 22.76 -14.12
CA GLY A 482 -7.83 23.27 -13.74
C GLY A 482 -7.77 24.49 -12.82
N ASP A 483 -8.89 25.19 -12.72
CA ASP A 483 -9.06 26.29 -11.79
C ASP A 483 -9.43 25.74 -10.41
N PHE A 484 -8.82 26.32 -9.37
CA PHE A 484 -9.17 26.00 -8.01
C PHE A 484 -10.62 26.42 -7.74
N ARG A 485 -11.46 25.46 -7.34
CA ARG A 485 -12.90 25.62 -7.31
C ARG A 485 -13.44 26.23 -5.99
N TYR A 486 -12.60 26.31 -4.98
CA TYR A 486 -13.01 26.75 -3.65
C TYR A 486 -12.73 28.24 -3.45
N THR A 487 -13.57 28.90 -2.66
CA THR A 487 -13.44 30.33 -2.35
C THR A 487 -13.07 30.53 -0.89
N THR A 488 -12.27 31.56 -0.64
CA THR A 488 -11.93 31.96 0.75
C THR A 488 -13.18 32.32 1.55
N GLY A 489 -13.11 32.09 2.86
CA GLY A 489 -14.23 32.32 3.78
C GLY A 489 -15.21 31.15 3.91
N LYS A 490 -15.02 30.06 3.15
CA LYS A 490 -15.82 28.82 3.30
C LYS A 490 -15.14 27.86 4.26
N THR A 491 -15.94 27.12 5.04
CA THR A 491 -15.43 26.00 5.82
C THR A 491 -15.19 24.82 4.89
N ILE A 492 -13.98 24.30 4.90
CA ILE A 492 -13.58 23.13 4.12
C ILE A 492 -13.00 22.07 5.05
N GLU A 493 -13.00 20.84 4.59
CA GLU A 493 -12.31 19.72 5.20
C GLU A 493 -11.21 19.24 4.28
N LEU A 494 -9.98 19.33 4.75
CA LEU A 494 -8.82 18.81 4.03
C LEU A 494 -8.56 17.38 4.47
N TYR A 495 -8.40 16.48 3.54
CA TYR A 495 -7.97 15.11 3.76
C TYR A 495 -6.49 15.03 3.42
N LEU A 496 -5.68 14.66 4.40
CA LEU A 496 -4.23 14.73 4.28
C LEU A 496 -3.62 13.36 3.99
N ASP A 497 -2.65 13.33 3.09
CA ASP A 497 -1.88 12.12 2.78
C ASP A 497 -0.82 11.81 3.87
N MET A 498 -0.03 10.77 3.66
CA MET A 498 1.02 10.35 4.59
C MET A 498 2.11 11.40 4.84
N TYR A 499 2.20 12.45 4.03
CA TYR A 499 3.15 13.55 4.14
C TYR A 499 2.49 14.87 4.57
N ASP A 500 1.31 14.82 5.15
CA ASP A 500 0.50 15.98 5.55
C ASP A 500 0.16 16.94 4.38
N ARG A 501 0.19 16.46 3.14
CA ARG A 501 -0.24 17.20 1.96
C ARG A 501 -1.75 16.98 1.78
N CYS A 502 -2.42 18.01 1.30
CA CYS A 502 -3.84 17.88 0.99
C CYS A 502 -4.03 16.97 -0.24
N ALA A 503 -4.59 15.80 -0.05
CA ALA A 503 -4.93 14.88 -1.12
C ALA A 503 -6.32 15.16 -1.69
N TYR A 504 -7.27 15.59 -0.83
CA TYR A 504 -8.65 15.85 -1.22
C TYR A 504 -9.26 16.97 -0.38
N ILE A 505 -10.17 17.72 -1.00
CA ILE A 505 -10.90 18.79 -0.32
C ILE A 505 -12.39 18.44 -0.30
N GLY A 506 -12.88 18.11 0.89
CA GLY A 506 -14.30 17.98 1.16
C GLY A 506 -14.90 19.36 1.48
N VAL A 507 -16.11 19.60 1.06
CA VAL A 507 -16.86 20.80 1.48
C VAL A 507 -17.63 20.47 2.74
N VAL A 508 -17.21 21.03 3.86
CA VAL A 508 -18.00 20.96 5.10
C VAL A 508 -19.15 21.95 5.00
N GLY A 509 -20.36 21.39 4.86
CA GLY A 509 -21.58 22.20 4.75
C GLY A 509 -21.93 22.63 3.33
N ALA A 510 -21.61 21.84 2.30
CA ALA A 510 -22.48 21.72 1.14
C ALA A 510 -23.81 21.20 1.70
N GLU A 511 -24.58 22.12 2.17
CA GLU A 511 -25.92 22.03 2.71
C GLU A 511 -26.37 20.60 3.07
N ASN A 512 -25.98 20.14 4.26
CA ASN A 512 -26.47 18.92 4.91
C ASN A 512 -28.01 18.86 5.03
N ASN A 513 -28.68 19.64 4.18
CA ASN A 513 -30.10 19.92 4.27
C ASN A 513 -30.84 19.57 2.97
N VAL A 514 -30.17 19.00 1.97
CA VAL A 514 -30.84 18.53 0.74
C VAL A 514 -31.47 17.17 1.00
N ALA A 515 -32.72 17.05 0.64
CA ALA A 515 -33.46 15.81 0.75
C ALA A 515 -34.44 15.66 -0.41
N TYR A 516 -34.81 14.43 -0.74
CA TYR A 516 -35.87 14.15 -1.70
C TYR A 516 -37.19 14.01 -0.95
N LEU A 517 -38.13 14.91 -1.21
CA LEU A 517 -39.49 14.89 -0.64
C LEU A 517 -40.26 13.72 -1.23
N ARG A 518 -40.66 12.77 -0.40
CA ARG A 518 -41.39 11.56 -0.77
C ARG A 518 -42.88 11.64 -0.44
N ASN A 519 -43.21 12.26 0.69
CA ASN A 519 -44.54 12.39 1.18
C ASN A 519 -44.68 13.59 2.14
N ALA A 520 -45.90 14.07 2.27
CA ALA A 520 -46.28 14.99 3.33
C ALA A 520 -47.69 14.63 3.86
N TYR A 521 -47.89 14.80 5.12
CA TYR A 521 -49.19 14.51 5.76
C TYR A 521 -49.40 15.36 7.01
N ILE A 522 -50.67 15.51 7.36
CA ILE A 522 -51.06 16.19 8.59
C ILE A 522 -51.45 15.12 9.60
N ASN A 523 -51.01 15.24 10.84
CA ASN A 523 -51.38 14.31 11.90
C ASN A 523 -52.92 14.29 12.16
N ASP A 524 -53.41 13.25 12.83
CA ASP A 524 -54.83 13.02 13.07
C ASP A 524 -55.50 14.15 13.84
N SER A 525 -54.76 14.91 14.66
CA SER A 525 -55.26 16.07 15.37
C SER A 525 -55.40 17.34 14.51
N GLY A 526 -54.83 17.29 13.28
CA GLY A 526 -54.92 18.39 12.33
C GLY A 526 -54.02 19.59 12.62
N ASP A 527 -53.12 19.50 13.62
CA ASP A 527 -52.35 20.62 14.14
C ASP A 527 -50.86 20.64 13.76
N ASN A 528 -50.36 19.58 13.15
CA ASN A 528 -48.92 19.49 12.74
C ASN A 528 -48.78 18.86 11.32
N LEU A 529 -47.96 19.54 10.52
CA LEU A 529 -47.46 18.99 9.24
C LEU A 529 -46.25 18.13 9.48
N PHE A 530 -46.18 16.99 8.83
CA PHE A 530 -45.05 16.12 8.73
C PHE A 530 -44.63 15.93 7.28
N ILE A 531 -43.33 15.76 7.02
CA ILE A 531 -42.82 15.40 5.72
C ILE A 531 -41.99 14.12 5.85
N LYS A 532 -42.13 13.23 4.87
CA LYS A 532 -41.28 12.06 4.71
C LYS A 532 -40.27 12.31 3.61
N VAL A 533 -39.01 12.19 3.92
CA VAL A 533 -37.92 12.53 2.99
C VAL A 533 -36.87 11.41 2.93
N LEU A 534 -36.25 11.23 1.77
CA LEU A 534 -34.96 10.59 1.65
C LEU A 534 -33.90 11.66 1.85
N HIS A 535 -33.22 11.62 2.99
CA HIS A 535 -32.23 12.60 3.34
C HIS A 535 -30.88 12.29 2.65
N TYR A 536 -30.02 13.28 2.46
CA TYR A 536 -28.71 13.11 1.81
C TYR A 536 -27.81 12.05 2.46
N ASP A 537 -28.04 11.69 3.74
CA ASP A 537 -27.35 10.63 4.45
C ASP A 537 -27.84 9.21 4.10
N GLY A 538 -28.65 9.08 3.07
CA GLY A 538 -29.25 7.84 2.59
C GLY A 538 -30.39 7.29 3.44
N LYS A 539 -30.81 7.99 4.50
CA LYS A 539 -31.86 7.54 5.41
C LYS A 539 -33.19 8.17 5.08
N THR A 540 -34.23 7.36 5.08
CA THR A 540 -35.60 7.87 5.08
C THR A 540 -35.97 8.39 6.48
N LYS A 541 -36.48 9.60 6.55
CA LYS A 541 -36.86 10.28 7.81
C LYS A 541 -38.28 10.85 7.70
N ASP A 542 -39.06 10.66 8.77
CA ASP A 542 -40.32 11.38 9.00
C ASP A 542 -40.02 12.58 9.92
N MET A 543 -40.24 13.79 9.41
CA MET A 543 -39.79 15.00 10.06
C MET A 543 -40.97 15.89 10.35
N LYS A 544 -41.09 16.34 11.61
CA LYS A 544 -42.10 17.29 12.02
C LYS A 544 -41.77 18.71 11.54
N CYS A 545 -42.76 19.41 10.98
CA CYS A 545 -42.62 20.81 10.61
C CYS A 545 -43.03 21.72 11.79
N SER A 546 -42.41 22.88 11.87
CA SER A 546 -42.76 23.93 12.81
C SER A 546 -44.17 24.44 12.58
N ASN A 547 -44.88 24.81 13.63
CA ASN A 547 -46.19 25.48 13.55
C ASN A 547 -46.18 26.82 12.81
N LYS A 548 -45.00 27.25 12.35
CA LYS A 548 -44.77 28.45 11.53
C LYS A 548 -43.74 28.13 10.45
N VAL A 549 -43.95 27.03 9.72
CA VAL A 549 -43.01 26.62 8.68
C VAL A 549 -43.01 27.65 7.55
N SER A 550 -41.80 27.92 7.01
CA SER A 550 -41.65 28.72 5.79
C SER A 550 -41.47 27.79 4.62
N ILE A 551 -42.26 27.93 3.57
CA ILE A 551 -42.14 27.20 2.29
C ILE A 551 -41.92 28.23 1.19
N ASP A 552 -40.77 28.13 0.48
CA ASP A 552 -40.39 29.08 -0.57
C ASP A 552 -40.47 30.54 -0.16
N GLY A 553 -40.04 30.86 1.07
CA GLY A 553 -40.02 32.22 1.66
C GLY A 553 -41.35 32.65 2.26
N VAL A 554 -42.45 31.94 2.03
CA VAL A 554 -43.78 32.27 2.57
C VAL A 554 -44.03 31.48 3.87
N ARG A 555 -44.40 32.18 4.93
CA ARG A 555 -44.63 31.59 6.24
C ARG A 555 -46.09 31.15 6.42
N TYR A 556 -46.27 29.87 6.72
CA TYR A 556 -47.57 29.26 6.98
C TYR A 556 -47.74 28.94 8.46
N LYS A 557 -48.90 29.29 9.01
CA LYS A 557 -49.31 28.98 10.39
C LYS A 557 -50.36 27.85 10.41
N ASP A 558 -51.03 27.64 9.30
CA ASP A 558 -52.04 26.65 9.12
C ASP A 558 -51.37 25.43 8.43
N PRO A 559 -51.33 24.23 9.07
CA PRO A 559 -50.73 23.03 8.50
C PRO A 559 -51.35 22.64 7.17
N GLN A 560 -52.67 22.85 7.01
CA GLN A 560 -53.37 22.51 5.75
C GLN A 560 -52.88 23.39 4.58
N LYS A 561 -52.71 24.71 4.83
CA LYS A 561 -52.20 25.62 3.81
C LYS A 561 -50.71 25.37 3.48
N ALA A 562 -49.94 24.93 4.47
CA ALA A 562 -48.57 24.48 4.22
C ALA A 562 -48.53 23.21 3.40
N TYR A 563 -49.37 22.23 3.72
CA TYR A 563 -49.50 20.97 2.95
C TYR A 563 -49.87 21.24 1.46
N GLU A 564 -50.83 22.15 1.21
CA GLU A 564 -51.26 22.53 -0.13
C GLU A 564 -50.12 23.09 -1.00
N GLN A 565 -49.01 23.54 -0.44
CA GLN A 565 -47.84 23.96 -1.20
C GLN A 565 -47.00 22.79 -1.71
N LEU A 566 -47.09 21.64 -1.04
CA LEU A 566 -46.31 20.43 -1.35
C LEU A 566 -47.03 19.43 -2.26
N VAL A 567 -48.29 19.70 -2.60
CA VAL A 567 -49.08 18.87 -3.48
C VAL A 567 -49.36 19.56 -4.81
N ASP A 568 -49.67 18.78 -5.84
CA ASP A 568 -50.12 19.27 -7.15
C ASP A 568 -51.63 19.54 -7.16
N ASN A 569 -52.16 19.93 -8.33
CA ASN A 569 -53.58 20.22 -8.50
C ASN A 569 -54.49 18.97 -8.36
N SER A 570 -53.93 17.78 -8.37
CA SER A 570 -54.65 16.51 -8.13
C SER A 570 -54.63 16.11 -6.65
N GLY A 571 -53.87 16.81 -5.82
CA GLY A 571 -53.65 16.49 -4.40
C GLY A 571 -52.55 15.46 -4.19
N SER A 572 -51.79 15.11 -5.22
CA SER A 572 -50.64 14.20 -5.13
C SER A 572 -49.41 14.98 -4.70
N ILE A 573 -48.54 14.35 -3.90
CA ILE A 573 -47.27 14.96 -3.49
C ILE A 573 -46.40 15.30 -4.70
N LYS A 574 -45.85 16.50 -4.72
CA LYS A 574 -44.79 16.89 -5.66
C LYS A 574 -43.46 16.33 -5.21
N GLU A 575 -43.19 15.08 -5.61
CA GLU A 575 -41.89 14.47 -5.29
C GLU A 575 -40.75 15.22 -6.00
N GLN A 576 -39.82 15.74 -5.25
CA GLN A 576 -38.70 16.57 -5.73
C GLN A 576 -37.62 16.75 -4.71
N LEU A 577 -36.44 17.22 -5.15
CA LEU A 577 -35.42 17.69 -4.19
C LEU A 577 -35.86 18.98 -3.51
N ILE A 578 -35.60 19.07 -2.22
CA ILE A 578 -35.86 20.22 -1.38
C ILE A 578 -34.65 20.54 -0.51
N ILE A 579 -34.52 21.79 -0.08
CA ILE A 579 -33.60 22.20 0.97
C ILE A 579 -34.38 22.39 2.27
N LEU A 580 -33.91 21.79 3.33
CA LEU A 580 -34.49 21.85 4.66
C LEU A 580 -33.67 22.75 5.59
N THR A 581 -34.35 23.52 6.46
CA THR A 581 -33.73 24.14 7.63
C THR A 581 -34.41 23.62 8.89
N GLN A 582 -33.63 23.11 9.82
CA GLN A 582 -34.08 22.56 11.07
C GLN A 582 -33.65 23.48 12.26
N ASN A 583 -34.37 23.41 13.33
CA ASN A 583 -33.92 23.99 14.62
C ASN A 583 -33.10 22.94 15.40
N LYS A 584 -32.65 23.33 16.62
CA LYS A 584 -31.86 22.43 17.49
C LYS A 584 -32.62 21.21 18.02
N GLU A 585 -33.91 21.11 17.76
CA GLU A 585 -34.80 20.02 18.16
C GLU A 585 -35.21 19.15 16.96
N ASP A 586 -34.46 19.24 15.82
CA ASP A 586 -34.73 18.57 14.55
C ASP A 586 -36.10 18.87 13.92
N VAL A 587 -36.73 19.97 14.31
CA VAL A 587 -38.00 20.42 13.74
C VAL A 587 -37.74 21.26 12.49
N VAL A 588 -38.38 20.93 11.38
CA VAL A 588 -38.24 21.63 10.09
C VAL A 588 -38.90 23.00 10.19
N THR A 589 -38.14 24.07 10.07
CA THR A 589 -38.56 25.46 10.15
C THR A 589 -38.70 26.10 8.78
N LYS A 590 -37.97 25.61 7.78
CA LYS A 590 -38.00 26.12 6.41
C LYS A 590 -37.87 24.94 5.39
N ILE A 591 -38.61 25.05 4.31
CA ILE A 591 -38.56 24.16 3.14
C ILE A 591 -38.41 25.04 1.89
N ASP A 592 -37.34 24.87 1.15
CA ASP A 592 -37.17 25.51 -0.16
C ASP A 592 -37.25 24.44 -1.22
N THR A 593 -38.26 24.56 -2.13
CA THR A 593 -38.47 23.61 -3.24
C THR A 593 -37.60 24.00 -4.43
N ALA A 594 -37.19 23.01 -5.24
CA ALA A 594 -36.46 23.26 -6.46
C ALA A 594 -37.40 23.79 -7.54
N ARG A 595 -37.11 24.98 -8.10
CA ARG A 595 -37.89 25.60 -9.16
C ARG A 595 -37.15 25.55 -10.47
N MET A 596 -37.93 25.31 -11.58
CA MET A 596 -37.40 25.41 -12.92
C MET A 596 -37.07 26.86 -13.32
N GLY A 597 -35.82 27.13 -13.62
CA GLY A 597 -35.36 28.19 -14.51
C GLY A 597 -35.55 29.65 -14.16
N GLN A 598 -36.14 30.04 -12.99
CA GLN A 598 -36.27 31.45 -12.61
C GLN A 598 -36.05 31.65 -11.12
N GLY A 599 -34.98 32.38 -10.81
CA GLY A 599 -34.49 32.63 -9.47
C GLY A 599 -35.25 33.73 -8.72
N GLU A 600 -36.41 33.47 -8.21
CA GLU A 600 -37.13 34.35 -7.22
C GLU A 600 -37.67 33.52 -6.05
N GLY A 601 -37.00 32.49 -5.63
CA GLY A 601 -37.18 31.87 -4.31
C GLY A 601 -35.95 32.14 -3.44
N GLU A 602 -36.10 32.26 -2.13
CA GLU A 602 -34.95 32.36 -1.22
C GLU A 602 -34.07 31.10 -1.20
N GLY A 603 -34.49 30.02 -1.86
CA GLY A 603 -33.72 28.77 -2.00
C GLY A 603 -32.70 28.82 -3.16
N ASN A 604 -31.50 28.34 -2.88
CA ASN A 604 -30.42 28.33 -3.86
C ASN A 604 -30.48 27.15 -4.83
N LEU A 605 -31.35 26.14 -4.60
CA LEU A 605 -31.44 24.94 -5.43
C LEU A 605 -32.26 25.20 -6.69
N GLN A 606 -31.68 24.94 -7.85
CA GLN A 606 -32.30 25.09 -9.15
C GLN A 606 -32.35 23.75 -9.87
N CYS A 607 -33.51 23.38 -10.42
CA CYS A 607 -33.59 22.31 -11.40
C CYS A 607 -32.95 22.79 -12.71
N ASN A 608 -31.79 22.19 -13.03
CA ASN A 608 -31.03 22.55 -14.24
C ASN A 608 -31.62 21.85 -15.47
N ILE A 609 -31.85 20.56 -15.36
CA ILE A 609 -32.47 19.72 -16.39
C ILE A 609 -33.63 18.99 -15.74
N ALA A 610 -34.84 19.28 -16.20
CA ALA A 610 -36.04 18.57 -15.77
C ALA A 610 -36.03 17.13 -16.31
N ARG A 611 -36.86 16.29 -15.74
CA ARG A 611 -37.04 14.90 -16.06
C ARG A 611 -36.87 14.58 -17.56
N VAL A 612 -35.81 13.91 -17.92
CA VAL A 612 -35.51 13.45 -19.27
C VAL A 612 -35.27 11.97 -19.28
N LYS A 613 -35.70 11.30 -20.35
CA LYS A 613 -35.38 9.88 -20.57
C LYS A 613 -34.07 9.76 -21.33
N GLY A 614 -33.23 8.81 -20.92
CA GLY A 614 -31.95 8.60 -21.56
C GLY A 614 -31.20 7.38 -21.03
N GLU A 615 -29.91 7.34 -21.34
CA GLU A 615 -28.98 6.32 -20.91
C GLU A 615 -28.12 6.88 -19.75
N TRP A 616 -28.09 6.16 -18.65
CA TRP A 616 -27.23 6.42 -17.51
C TRP A 616 -25.87 5.78 -17.72
N ARG A 617 -24.82 6.54 -17.48
CA ARG A 617 -23.43 6.08 -17.33
C ARG A 617 -22.82 6.76 -16.12
N LYS A 618 -21.88 6.13 -15.43
CA LYS A 618 -21.26 6.69 -14.20
C LYS A 618 -20.76 8.13 -14.33
N ASN A 619 -20.27 8.54 -15.49
CA ASN A 619 -19.70 9.87 -15.71
C ASN A 619 -20.61 10.82 -16.47
N SER A 620 -21.74 10.34 -16.99
CA SER A 620 -22.69 11.19 -17.73
C SER A 620 -24.06 10.55 -17.85
N PHE A 621 -25.08 11.39 -18.01
CA PHE A 621 -26.42 10.95 -18.44
C PHE A 621 -26.69 11.49 -19.83
N ASP A 622 -26.85 10.59 -20.81
CA ASP A 622 -27.20 10.87 -22.20
C ASP A 622 -26.33 11.98 -22.86
N GLY A 623 -25.10 12.14 -22.41
CA GLY A 623 -24.21 13.23 -22.83
C GLY A 623 -24.66 14.65 -22.44
N ARG A 624 -25.74 14.77 -21.66
CA ARG A 624 -26.37 16.07 -21.30
C ARG A 624 -26.02 16.50 -19.87
N MET A 625 -25.86 15.56 -18.96
CA MET A 625 -25.49 15.81 -17.57
C MET A 625 -24.10 15.25 -17.33
N ALA A 626 -23.16 16.09 -16.96
CA ALA A 626 -21.83 15.67 -16.55
C ALA A 626 -21.82 15.32 -15.07
N ILE A 627 -21.25 14.19 -14.72
CA ILE A 627 -21.26 13.61 -13.38
C ILE A 627 -19.81 13.49 -12.91
N ASP A 628 -19.54 13.96 -11.71
CA ASP A 628 -18.25 13.83 -11.07
C ASP A 628 -18.38 13.17 -9.69
N ALA A 629 -17.26 12.95 -9.02
CA ALA A 629 -17.20 12.32 -7.71
C ALA A 629 -18.00 13.05 -6.61
N ASN A 630 -18.25 14.35 -6.80
CA ASN A 630 -19.02 15.16 -5.86
C ASN A 630 -20.51 15.25 -6.19
N THR A 631 -20.94 14.61 -7.26
CA THR A 631 -22.36 14.55 -7.64
C THR A 631 -23.09 13.59 -6.70
N VAL A 632 -24.09 14.09 -5.99
CA VAL A 632 -24.96 13.27 -5.14
C VAL A 632 -26.15 12.78 -5.95
N ILE A 633 -26.35 11.46 -5.97
CA ILE A 633 -27.35 10.81 -6.79
C ILE A 633 -28.42 10.22 -5.89
N PHE A 634 -29.65 10.71 -6.02
CA PHE A 634 -30.84 10.17 -5.37
C PHE A 634 -31.48 9.17 -6.33
N ILE A 635 -31.37 7.88 -6.04
CA ILE A 635 -32.09 6.83 -6.76
C ILE A 635 -33.47 6.70 -6.15
N VAL A 636 -34.49 6.86 -6.96
CA VAL A 636 -35.90 6.83 -6.54
C VAL A 636 -36.71 5.94 -7.47
N PRO A 637 -37.86 5.39 -7.05
CA PRO A 637 -38.75 4.65 -7.96
C PRO A 637 -39.22 5.53 -9.14
N GLN A 638 -39.35 4.92 -10.28
CA GLN A 638 -39.91 5.62 -11.45
C GLN A 638 -41.33 6.13 -11.16
N GLU A 639 -41.68 7.29 -11.68
CA GLU A 639 -42.97 7.93 -11.50
C GLU A 639 -44.11 6.95 -11.83
N GLY A 640 -45.08 6.87 -10.90
CA GLY A 640 -46.21 5.93 -10.99
C GLY A 640 -45.97 4.57 -10.37
N MET A 641 -44.77 4.27 -9.89
CA MET A 641 -44.47 3.05 -9.14
C MET A 641 -44.60 3.27 -7.64
N VAL A 642 -45.22 2.33 -6.95
CA VAL A 642 -45.26 2.34 -5.48
C VAL A 642 -43.96 1.74 -4.94
N GLY A 643 -43.07 2.58 -4.39
CA GLY A 643 -41.80 2.14 -3.80
C GLY A 643 -41.92 1.92 -2.29
N THR A 644 -41.29 0.87 -1.82
CA THR A 644 -40.95 0.69 -0.38
C THR A 644 -39.73 1.55 0.00
N ASP A 645 -39.39 1.68 1.28
CA ASP A 645 -38.21 2.47 1.69
C ASP A 645 -36.91 1.95 1.09
N SER A 646 -36.80 0.64 0.81
CA SER A 646 -35.65 0.01 0.16
C SER A 646 -35.45 0.40 -1.32
N ASN A 647 -36.44 1.00 -1.96
CA ASN A 647 -36.33 1.50 -3.33
C ASN A 647 -35.73 2.91 -3.41
N TYR A 648 -35.48 3.56 -2.28
CA TYR A 648 -34.96 4.91 -2.18
C TYR A 648 -33.56 4.88 -1.61
N GLU A 649 -32.60 5.42 -2.34
CA GLU A 649 -31.19 5.33 -2.01
C GLU A 649 -30.46 6.62 -2.39
N VAL A 650 -29.40 6.96 -1.65
CA VAL A 650 -28.46 8.02 -2.01
C VAL A 650 -27.11 7.36 -2.30
N VAL A 651 -26.61 7.60 -3.49
CA VAL A 651 -25.31 7.08 -3.94
C VAL A 651 -24.45 8.21 -4.49
N TYR A 652 -23.18 7.95 -4.58
CA TYR A 652 -22.19 8.80 -5.23
C TYR A 652 -21.78 8.17 -6.55
N GLN A 653 -21.07 8.90 -7.40
CA GLN A 653 -20.58 8.38 -8.67
C GLN A 653 -19.91 7.00 -8.53
N SER A 654 -19.07 6.81 -7.48
CA SER A 654 -18.34 5.57 -7.24
C SER A 654 -19.23 4.35 -6.99
N THR A 655 -20.37 4.55 -6.33
CA THR A 655 -21.33 3.50 -5.96
C THR A 655 -22.58 3.46 -6.84
N ALA A 656 -22.71 4.41 -7.76
CA ALA A 656 -23.81 4.43 -8.70
C ALA A 656 -23.76 3.25 -9.69
N PRO A 657 -24.90 2.81 -10.25
CA PRO A 657 -24.93 1.81 -11.31
C PRO A 657 -23.99 2.16 -12.48
N GLU A 658 -23.31 1.17 -13.06
CA GLU A 658 -22.39 1.38 -14.19
C GLU A 658 -23.10 1.92 -15.44
N LEU A 659 -24.18 1.27 -15.79
CA LEU A 659 -24.97 1.55 -16.99
C LEU A 659 -26.43 1.22 -16.74
N ALA A 660 -27.32 2.08 -17.17
CA ALA A 660 -28.75 1.77 -17.24
C ALA A 660 -29.41 2.46 -18.44
N GLU A 661 -30.17 1.71 -19.21
CA GLU A 661 -30.90 2.22 -20.37
C GLU A 661 -32.34 2.53 -19.99
N ASN A 662 -32.93 3.46 -20.73
CA ASN A 662 -34.34 3.82 -20.61
C ASN A 662 -34.74 4.36 -19.22
N VAL A 663 -33.81 4.88 -18.45
CA VAL A 663 -34.06 5.53 -17.16
C VAL A 663 -34.42 7.01 -17.34
N TYR A 664 -35.02 7.59 -16.32
CA TYR A 664 -35.29 9.02 -16.28
C TYR A 664 -34.37 9.69 -15.28
N ALA A 665 -33.88 10.88 -15.59
CA ALA A 665 -33.11 11.67 -14.66
C ALA A 665 -33.52 13.14 -14.69
N SER A 666 -33.34 13.78 -13.54
CA SER A 666 -33.41 15.23 -13.35
C SER A 666 -32.13 15.70 -12.70
N SER A 667 -31.58 16.85 -13.08
CA SER A 667 -30.43 17.42 -12.46
C SER A 667 -30.70 18.72 -11.74
N TYR A 668 -29.97 18.95 -10.66
CA TYR A 668 -30.11 20.10 -9.79
C TYR A 668 -28.75 20.64 -9.42
N LYS A 669 -28.69 21.97 -9.20
CA LYS A 669 -27.48 22.63 -8.73
C LYS A 669 -27.81 23.87 -7.91
N THR A 670 -26.89 24.28 -7.09
CA THR A 670 -26.94 25.58 -6.41
C THR A 670 -26.48 26.69 -7.35
N LYS A 671 -26.89 27.92 -7.09
CA LYS A 671 -26.60 29.09 -7.95
C LYS A 671 -25.09 29.33 -8.16
N ASP A 672 -24.28 28.88 -7.23
CA ASP A 672 -22.84 29.22 -7.19
C ASP A 672 -21.96 28.15 -7.86
N ARG A 673 -22.53 27.05 -8.41
CA ARG A 673 -21.75 25.97 -8.99
C ARG A 673 -21.77 26.01 -10.53
N VAL A 674 -20.57 25.99 -11.09
CA VAL A 674 -20.34 25.90 -12.55
C VAL A 674 -19.64 24.56 -12.83
N GLY A 675 -20.08 23.81 -13.81
CA GLY A 675 -19.47 22.53 -14.22
C GLY A 675 -20.45 21.36 -14.10
N CYS A 676 -20.01 20.23 -13.51
CA CYS A 676 -20.80 19.03 -13.34
C CYS A 676 -22.06 19.29 -12.48
N GLU A 677 -23.05 18.42 -12.62
CA GLU A 677 -24.28 18.50 -11.84
C GLU A 677 -23.98 18.22 -10.36
N GLU A 678 -24.65 18.94 -9.47
CA GLU A 678 -24.42 18.82 -8.02
C GLU A 678 -25.27 17.70 -7.44
N TYR A 679 -26.54 17.64 -7.89
CA TYR A 679 -27.49 16.62 -7.48
C TYR A 679 -28.19 16.06 -8.72
N ILE A 680 -28.36 14.73 -8.74
CA ILE A 680 -29.17 14.05 -9.74
C ILE A 680 -30.23 13.22 -9.02
N VAL A 681 -31.47 13.31 -9.51
CA VAL A 681 -32.54 12.36 -9.18
C VAL A 681 -32.59 11.38 -10.34
N LEU A 682 -32.26 10.12 -10.10
CA LEU A 682 -32.29 9.03 -11.05
C LEU A 682 -33.52 8.15 -10.74
N GLU A 683 -34.49 8.13 -11.62
CA GLU A 683 -35.67 7.31 -11.48
C GLU A 683 -35.38 5.90 -11.98
N TRP A 684 -35.51 4.92 -11.10
CA TRP A 684 -35.17 3.53 -11.34
C TRP A 684 -36.45 2.66 -11.38
N ALA A 685 -36.64 1.92 -12.45
CA ALA A 685 -37.64 0.89 -12.52
C ALA A 685 -37.06 -0.46 -12.09
N ASN A 686 -37.88 -1.35 -11.49
CA ASN A 686 -37.39 -2.66 -11.04
C ASN A 686 -36.91 -3.57 -12.18
N ASP A 687 -37.27 -3.26 -13.41
CA ASP A 687 -36.88 -3.94 -14.65
C ASP A 687 -35.65 -3.30 -15.33
N ASN A 688 -35.07 -2.25 -14.76
CA ASN A 688 -33.81 -1.72 -15.24
C ASN A 688 -32.65 -2.66 -14.84
N ILE A 689 -31.93 -3.09 -15.86
CA ILE A 689 -30.91 -4.14 -15.75
C ILE A 689 -29.55 -3.55 -16.05
N ILE A 690 -28.56 -3.88 -15.18
CA ILE A 690 -27.15 -3.55 -15.38
C ILE A 690 -26.55 -4.66 -16.26
N ASN A 691 -26.05 -4.29 -17.44
CA ASN A 691 -25.38 -5.22 -18.35
C ASN A 691 -23.87 -5.21 -18.07
N TRP A 692 -23.33 -6.36 -17.72
CA TRP A 692 -21.93 -6.53 -17.40
C TRP A 692 -21.14 -7.05 -18.61
N PRO A 693 -19.84 -6.66 -18.77
CA PRO A 693 -18.94 -7.30 -19.74
C PRO A 693 -18.91 -8.82 -19.54
N PRO A 694 -18.57 -9.59 -20.59
CA PRO A 694 -18.54 -11.05 -20.51
C PRO A 694 -17.62 -11.57 -19.41
N ILE A 695 -18.06 -12.64 -18.76
CA ILE A 695 -17.37 -13.31 -17.66
C ILE A 695 -17.03 -14.73 -18.09
N PHE A 696 -15.81 -15.17 -17.80
CA PHE A 696 -15.42 -16.57 -17.90
C PHE A 696 -15.68 -17.24 -16.54
N VAL A 697 -16.63 -18.16 -16.47
CA VAL A 697 -17.02 -18.86 -15.23
C VAL A 697 -15.95 -19.84 -14.83
N GLN A 698 -15.38 -19.70 -13.65
CA GLN A 698 -14.43 -20.63 -13.08
C GLN A 698 -15.09 -21.61 -12.11
N GLU A 699 -15.96 -21.09 -11.25
CA GLU A 699 -16.63 -21.90 -10.23
C GLU A 699 -17.99 -21.34 -9.88
N ILE A 700 -18.89 -22.20 -9.44
CA ILE A 700 -20.20 -21.82 -8.88
C ILE A 700 -20.28 -22.47 -7.49
N ASN A 701 -20.44 -21.64 -6.46
CA ASN A 701 -20.49 -22.02 -5.06
C ASN A 701 -21.69 -21.38 -4.35
N GLU A 702 -21.93 -21.82 -3.13
CA GLU A 702 -22.92 -21.21 -2.26
C GLU A 702 -22.18 -20.31 -1.24
N VAL A 703 -22.73 -19.12 -1.01
CA VAL A 703 -22.27 -18.16 -0.01
C VAL A 703 -23.42 -17.72 0.88
N VAL A 704 -23.11 -17.31 2.08
CA VAL A 704 -24.08 -16.69 2.98
C VAL A 704 -23.98 -15.18 2.80
N ASN A 705 -25.09 -14.54 2.44
CA ASN A 705 -25.13 -13.09 2.28
C ASN A 705 -25.23 -12.36 3.64
N ASP A 706 -25.24 -11.04 3.61
CA ASP A 706 -25.31 -10.18 4.82
C ASP A 706 -26.65 -10.34 5.59
N ASP A 707 -27.66 -10.94 4.97
CA ASP A 707 -28.97 -11.23 5.56
C ASP A 707 -29.07 -12.67 6.12
N ASP A 708 -27.93 -13.39 6.30
CA ASP A 708 -27.83 -14.79 6.71
C ASP A 708 -28.54 -15.81 5.77
N GLU A 709 -28.74 -15.45 4.49
CA GLU A 709 -29.36 -16.31 3.50
C GLU A 709 -28.31 -16.97 2.61
N ILE A 710 -28.52 -18.27 2.28
CA ILE A 710 -27.67 -18.98 1.33
C ILE A 710 -28.04 -18.52 -0.09
N ARG A 711 -27.03 -18.07 -0.84
CA ARG A 711 -27.12 -17.65 -2.23
C ARG A 711 -26.06 -18.37 -3.07
N GLU A 712 -26.35 -18.62 -4.33
CA GLU A 712 -25.34 -19.06 -5.27
C GLU A 712 -24.44 -17.88 -5.69
N GLN A 713 -23.17 -18.15 -5.86
CA GLN A 713 -22.16 -17.20 -6.32
C GLN A 713 -21.37 -17.79 -7.48
N ILE A 714 -21.16 -17.00 -8.53
CA ILE A 714 -20.19 -17.28 -9.57
C ILE A 714 -18.85 -16.63 -9.16
N TYR A 715 -17.81 -17.42 -9.22
CA TYR A 715 -16.43 -16.97 -9.27
C TYR A 715 -15.92 -17.10 -10.70
N GLY A 716 -15.24 -16.07 -11.23
CA GLY A 716 -14.76 -16.10 -12.62
C GLY A 716 -13.89 -14.90 -12.96
N TYR A 717 -13.61 -14.76 -14.26
CA TYR A 717 -12.76 -13.70 -14.79
C TYR A 717 -13.54 -12.75 -15.68
N GLN A 718 -13.41 -11.45 -15.43
CA GLN A 718 -13.85 -10.36 -16.29
C GLN A 718 -12.62 -9.59 -16.79
N GLY A 719 -12.23 -9.79 -18.04
CA GLY A 719 -10.91 -9.37 -18.48
C GLY A 719 -9.84 -10.06 -17.62
N LYS A 720 -8.86 -9.33 -17.13
CA LYS A 720 -7.81 -9.86 -16.21
C LYS A 720 -8.24 -9.91 -14.73
N ASN A 721 -9.41 -9.39 -14.40
CA ASN A 721 -9.86 -9.27 -13.01
C ASN A 721 -10.70 -10.48 -12.62
N GLU A 722 -10.40 -11.06 -11.47
CA GLU A 722 -11.27 -12.02 -10.82
C GLU A 722 -12.49 -11.30 -10.25
N ILE A 723 -13.65 -11.89 -10.39
CA ILE A 723 -14.89 -11.32 -9.91
C ILE A 723 -15.76 -12.38 -9.24
N ASN A 724 -16.54 -11.92 -8.27
CA ASN A 724 -17.59 -12.69 -7.61
C ASN A 724 -18.94 -12.05 -7.89
N CYS A 725 -19.91 -12.84 -8.34
CA CYS A 725 -21.24 -12.36 -8.64
C CYS A 725 -22.27 -13.22 -7.89
N VAL A 726 -23.05 -12.61 -7.00
CA VAL A 726 -24.05 -13.30 -6.20
C VAL A 726 -25.40 -13.30 -6.90
N ALA A 727 -26.11 -14.41 -6.83
CA ALA A 727 -27.45 -14.53 -7.36
C ALA A 727 -28.46 -13.68 -6.57
N ALA A 728 -29.37 -13.01 -7.24
CA ALA A 728 -30.52 -12.35 -6.60
C ALA A 728 -31.49 -13.37 -5.97
N GLU A 729 -32.34 -12.88 -5.09
CA GLU A 729 -33.40 -13.73 -4.49
C GLU A 729 -34.24 -14.42 -5.54
N GLY A 730 -34.34 -15.74 -5.44
CA GLY A 730 -35.14 -16.56 -6.39
C GLY A 730 -34.46 -16.83 -7.71
N PHE A 731 -33.23 -16.44 -7.93
CA PHE A 731 -32.39 -16.75 -9.11
C PHE A 731 -31.35 -17.82 -8.78
N SER A 732 -31.12 -18.77 -9.68
CA SER A 732 -30.13 -19.85 -9.51
C SER A 732 -29.32 -20.03 -10.79
N PHE A 733 -28.01 -19.98 -10.66
CA PHE A 733 -27.05 -20.24 -11.75
C PHE A 733 -27.04 -21.72 -12.14
N THR A 734 -27.22 -22.59 -11.15
CA THR A 734 -27.27 -24.04 -11.36
C THR A 734 -28.52 -24.44 -12.17
N ASP A 735 -29.68 -23.83 -11.89
CA ASP A 735 -30.90 -24.06 -12.64
C ASP A 735 -30.82 -23.57 -14.10
N MET A 736 -29.97 -22.57 -14.37
CA MET A 736 -29.65 -22.10 -15.72
C MET A 736 -28.68 -23.02 -16.47
N GLY A 737 -28.18 -24.08 -15.82
CA GLY A 737 -27.27 -25.05 -16.41
C GLY A 737 -25.89 -24.46 -16.71
N LEU A 738 -25.46 -23.49 -15.91
CA LEU A 738 -24.11 -22.91 -16.03
C LEU A 738 -23.07 -23.87 -15.45
N LYS A 739 -21.87 -23.83 -16.04
CA LYS A 739 -20.75 -24.68 -15.67
C LYS A 739 -19.43 -23.92 -15.74
N GLU A 740 -18.41 -24.44 -15.08
CA GLU A 740 -17.03 -24.04 -15.29
C GLU A 740 -16.70 -23.99 -16.79
N GLY A 741 -16.02 -22.95 -17.21
CA GLY A 741 -15.63 -22.74 -18.60
C GLY A 741 -16.74 -22.14 -19.49
N ASP A 742 -17.91 -21.83 -18.97
CA ASP A 742 -18.90 -21.05 -19.72
C ASP A 742 -18.47 -19.57 -19.80
N ILE A 743 -18.72 -18.96 -20.94
CA ILE A 743 -18.63 -17.50 -21.10
C ILE A 743 -20.05 -16.96 -21.04
N ILE A 744 -20.31 -16.06 -20.11
CA ILE A 744 -21.63 -15.53 -19.84
C ILE A 744 -21.63 -14.00 -19.85
N ARG A 745 -22.80 -13.41 -20.15
CA ARG A 745 -23.10 -12.04 -19.80
C ARG A 745 -24.13 -12.07 -18.69
N ILE A 746 -23.90 -11.31 -17.64
CA ILE A 746 -24.82 -11.21 -16.51
C ILE A 746 -25.59 -9.91 -16.57
N TYR A 747 -26.79 -9.96 -16.04
CA TYR A 747 -27.66 -8.81 -15.84
C TYR A 747 -28.00 -8.75 -14.36
N ALA A 748 -27.68 -7.63 -13.72
CA ALA A 748 -27.77 -7.48 -12.27
C ALA A 748 -28.77 -6.38 -11.89
N ASN A 749 -29.33 -6.48 -10.69
CA ASN A 749 -30.12 -5.43 -10.07
C ASN A 749 -29.22 -4.30 -9.51
N LYS A 750 -29.83 -3.26 -8.94
CA LYS A 750 -29.12 -2.13 -8.34
C LYS A 750 -28.21 -2.50 -7.16
N LYS A 751 -28.38 -3.68 -6.55
CA LYS A 751 -27.50 -4.23 -5.50
C LYS A 751 -26.35 -5.05 -6.07
N ASN A 752 -26.18 -5.06 -7.41
CA ASN A 752 -25.25 -5.91 -8.15
C ASN A 752 -25.51 -7.42 -7.98
N GLU A 753 -26.73 -7.82 -7.57
CA GLU A 753 -27.11 -9.22 -7.53
C GLU A 753 -27.62 -9.64 -8.90
N VAL A 754 -27.20 -10.81 -9.37
CA VAL A 754 -27.54 -11.30 -10.72
C VAL A 754 -28.97 -11.75 -10.80
N THR A 755 -29.73 -11.17 -11.72
CA THR A 755 -31.15 -11.44 -11.96
C THR A 755 -31.39 -12.29 -13.20
N SER A 756 -30.48 -12.26 -14.16
CA SER A 756 -30.51 -13.11 -15.35
C SER A 756 -29.12 -13.25 -15.96
N VAL A 757 -28.96 -14.28 -16.80
CA VAL A 757 -27.71 -14.62 -17.47
C VAL A 757 -27.98 -14.96 -18.92
N GLU A 758 -27.14 -14.44 -19.81
CA GLU A 758 -27.04 -14.86 -21.21
C GLU A 758 -25.80 -15.71 -21.41
N LYS A 759 -25.91 -16.96 -21.81
CA LYS A 759 -24.77 -17.81 -22.12
C LYS A 759 -24.26 -17.47 -23.52
N ILE A 760 -23.05 -16.90 -23.56
CA ILE A 760 -22.38 -16.51 -24.81
C ILE A 760 -21.73 -17.72 -25.46
N SER A 761 -20.97 -18.54 -24.68
CA SER A 761 -20.28 -19.72 -25.16
C SER A 761 -20.14 -20.76 -24.06
N SER A 762 -19.83 -22.00 -24.42
CA SER A 762 -19.59 -23.11 -23.50
C SER A 762 -18.47 -24.02 -23.99
N ILE A 763 -17.96 -24.86 -23.06
CA ILE A 763 -16.97 -25.91 -23.39
C ILE A 763 -17.56 -26.88 -24.41
N GLU A 764 -18.86 -27.22 -24.31
CA GLU A 764 -19.51 -28.13 -25.26
C GLU A 764 -19.55 -27.52 -26.66
N GLN A 765 -19.80 -26.22 -26.77
CA GLN A 765 -19.76 -25.50 -28.06
C GLN A 765 -18.34 -25.47 -28.61
N ALA A 766 -17.35 -25.22 -27.78
CA ALA A 766 -15.94 -25.26 -28.15
C ALA A 766 -15.50 -26.68 -28.61
N ALA A 767 -15.98 -27.73 -27.96
CA ALA A 767 -15.68 -29.12 -28.32
C ALA A 767 -16.40 -29.57 -29.60
N GLU A 768 -17.58 -29.03 -29.89
CA GLU A 768 -18.35 -29.30 -31.13
C GLU A 768 -17.82 -28.53 -32.35
N LYS A 769 -16.70 -27.95 -32.30
CA LYS A 769 -15.90 -27.08 -33.19
C LYS A 769 -16.36 -26.81 -34.61
N ARG A 770 -17.39 -27.43 -35.12
CA ARG A 770 -17.82 -27.34 -36.53
C ARG A 770 -19.34 -27.44 -36.81
N LYS A 771 -20.18 -27.41 -35.78
CA LYS A 771 -21.60 -27.54 -35.97
C LYS A 771 -22.35 -26.27 -35.61
N LYS A 772 -22.75 -25.50 -36.60
CA LYS A 772 -23.71 -24.40 -36.53
C LYS A 772 -23.30 -23.21 -35.68
N PHE A 773 -22.50 -22.32 -36.25
CA PHE A 773 -22.44 -20.95 -35.77
C PHE A 773 -23.16 -20.06 -36.81
N SER A 774 -24.37 -19.60 -36.48
CA SER A 774 -24.88 -18.39 -37.11
C SER A 774 -23.85 -17.30 -36.88
N PRO A 775 -23.40 -16.55 -37.88
CA PRO A 775 -22.64 -15.33 -37.64
C PRO A 775 -23.59 -14.45 -36.82
N ILE A 776 -23.29 -14.36 -35.54
CA ILE A 776 -23.93 -13.36 -34.71
C ILE A 776 -23.29 -12.04 -35.15
N THR A 777 -23.83 -11.45 -36.19
CA THR A 777 -23.79 -10.02 -36.39
C THR A 777 -24.68 -9.41 -35.34
N ASP A 778 -24.34 -9.71 -34.09
CA ASP A 778 -24.97 -9.14 -32.95
C ASP A 778 -24.32 -7.78 -32.72
N TYR A 779 -25.09 -6.76 -32.49
CA TYR A 779 -24.68 -5.46 -32.00
C TYR A 779 -23.94 -5.55 -30.64
N SER A 780 -23.71 -6.75 -30.10
CA SER A 780 -23.06 -7.07 -28.84
C SER A 780 -21.55 -7.02 -28.88
N GLY A 781 -20.91 -6.88 -30.05
CA GLY A 781 -19.46 -6.82 -30.17
C GLY A 781 -18.73 -8.14 -29.89
N ILE A 782 -19.39 -9.31 -30.03
CA ILE A 782 -18.80 -10.63 -29.83
C ILE A 782 -18.56 -11.32 -31.17
N GLN A 783 -17.32 -11.83 -31.38
CA GLN A 783 -16.96 -12.69 -32.52
C GLN A 783 -16.52 -14.06 -32.01
N LYS A 784 -16.89 -15.12 -32.70
CA LYS A 784 -16.56 -16.49 -32.31
C LYS A 784 -16.07 -17.28 -33.51
N GLY A 785 -15.13 -18.19 -33.30
CA GLY A 785 -14.64 -19.06 -34.33
C GLY A 785 -13.41 -19.86 -33.95
N GLU A 786 -12.87 -20.61 -34.91
CA GLU A 786 -11.61 -21.31 -34.74
C GLU A 786 -10.44 -20.39 -35.12
N ALA A 787 -9.42 -20.31 -34.30
CA ALA A 787 -8.19 -19.59 -34.64
C ALA A 787 -7.50 -20.31 -35.81
N VAL A 788 -7.30 -19.60 -36.93
CA VAL A 788 -6.62 -20.12 -38.10
C VAL A 788 -5.12 -19.86 -38.01
N ASP A 789 -4.77 -18.64 -37.65
CA ASP A 789 -3.41 -18.20 -37.55
C ASP A 789 -3.30 -16.91 -36.72
N VAL A 790 -2.10 -16.64 -36.19
CA VAL A 790 -1.78 -15.36 -35.55
C VAL A 790 -0.49 -14.85 -36.15
N VAL A 791 -0.58 -13.81 -36.97
CA VAL A 791 0.58 -13.22 -37.64
C VAL A 791 0.64 -11.73 -37.37
N ASP A 792 1.79 -11.25 -36.89
CA ASP A 792 2.07 -9.82 -36.65
C ASP A 792 0.98 -9.11 -35.79
N GLY A 793 0.46 -9.79 -34.77
CA GLY A 793 -0.59 -9.26 -33.90
C GLY A 793 -2.00 -9.25 -34.52
N VAL A 794 -2.21 -9.97 -35.59
CA VAL A 794 -3.52 -10.20 -36.20
C VAL A 794 -3.94 -11.63 -35.99
N LEU A 795 -5.05 -11.84 -35.29
CA LEU A 795 -5.71 -13.13 -35.13
C LEU A 795 -6.69 -13.32 -36.28
N LYS A 796 -6.51 -14.42 -37.03
CA LYS A 796 -7.43 -14.85 -38.06
C LYS A 796 -8.40 -15.87 -37.51
N ILE A 797 -9.70 -15.57 -37.58
CA ILE A 797 -10.78 -16.44 -37.08
C ILE A 797 -11.55 -17.00 -38.26
N ASP A 798 -11.72 -18.31 -38.27
CA ASP A 798 -12.66 -18.96 -39.20
C ASP A 798 -14.07 -19.06 -38.57
N ALA A 799 -14.96 -18.21 -39.01
CA ALA A 799 -16.33 -18.13 -38.53
C ALA A 799 -17.33 -18.84 -39.46
N ARG A 800 -16.91 -19.81 -40.27
CA ARG A 800 -17.76 -20.49 -41.25
C ARG A 800 -18.96 -21.19 -40.60
N ASP A 801 -20.15 -21.00 -41.18
CA ASP A 801 -21.32 -21.84 -40.95
C ASP A 801 -21.39 -22.93 -42.05
N GLU A 802 -20.90 -24.14 -41.77
CA GLU A 802 -20.91 -25.28 -42.67
C GLU A 802 -22.38 -25.79 -42.92
N SER A 803 -23.38 -25.33 -42.12
CA SER A 803 -24.75 -25.85 -42.24
C SER A 803 -25.56 -25.20 -43.34
N GLU A 804 -25.22 -23.97 -43.74
CA GLU A 804 -25.97 -23.26 -44.81
C GLU A 804 -25.25 -23.25 -46.14
N ASN A 805 -23.96 -23.57 -46.21
CA ASN A 805 -23.23 -23.58 -47.45
C ASN A 805 -22.02 -24.51 -47.39
N PRO A 806 -22.20 -25.87 -47.51
CA PRO A 806 -21.13 -26.83 -47.36
C PRO A 806 -20.00 -26.72 -48.39
N ASP A 807 -20.23 -26.05 -49.52
CA ASP A 807 -19.29 -25.83 -50.63
C ASP A 807 -18.92 -24.35 -50.86
N GLY A 808 -19.43 -23.45 -50.09
CA GLY A 808 -19.29 -22.02 -50.33
C GLY A 808 -18.63 -21.27 -49.20
N TRP A 809 -17.47 -20.70 -49.42
CA TRP A 809 -16.90 -19.64 -48.64
C TRP A 809 -17.84 -18.46 -48.65
N ILE A 810 -18.41 -18.15 -47.50
CA ILE A 810 -19.02 -16.84 -47.28
C ILE A 810 -18.07 -16.07 -46.31
N GLY A 811 -17.22 -15.28 -46.92
CA GLY A 811 -16.27 -14.40 -46.21
C GLY A 811 -14.99 -15.09 -45.82
N GLY A 812 -13.85 -14.45 -46.06
CA GLY A 812 -12.56 -14.85 -45.57
C GLY A 812 -12.53 -14.88 -44.03
N ALA A 813 -11.49 -15.49 -43.46
CA ALA A 813 -11.21 -15.42 -42.06
C ALA A 813 -11.27 -13.96 -41.61
N ASP A 814 -12.05 -13.69 -40.55
CA ASP A 814 -12.11 -12.34 -40.01
C ASP A 814 -10.79 -12.00 -39.37
N ASP A 815 -10.19 -10.91 -39.82
CA ASP A 815 -8.93 -10.40 -39.26
C ASP A 815 -9.23 -9.58 -38.03
N VAL A 816 -8.80 -10.03 -36.87
CA VAL A 816 -8.91 -9.33 -35.59
C VAL A 816 -7.55 -8.78 -35.21
N SER A 817 -7.39 -7.47 -35.29
CA SER A 817 -6.15 -6.82 -34.87
C SER A 817 -6.07 -6.83 -33.34
N ILE A 818 -5.04 -7.49 -32.80
CA ILE A 818 -4.77 -7.54 -31.37
C ILE A 818 -3.71 -6.49 -31.03
N ASP A 819 -4.12 -5.42 -30.36
CA ASP A 819 -3.14 -4.56 -29.67
C ASP A 819 -2.69 -5.30 -28.39
N GLY A 820 -1.55 -5.95 -28.46
CA GLY A 820 -1.01 -6.77 -27.36
C GLY A 820 -0.75 -6.01 -26.04
N ARG A 821 -0.92 -4.69 -26.05
CA ARG A 821 -0.83 -3.85 -24.85
C ARG A 821 -2.20 -3.62 -24.20
N LYS A 822 -3.30 -3.92 -24.87
CA LYS A 822 -4.65 -3.60 -24.41
C LYS A 822 -5.58 -4.80 -24.32
N ALA A 823 -5.39 -5.81 -25.17
CA ALA A 823 -6.24 -6.99 -25.18
C ALA A 823 -5.83 -7.96 -24.06
N VAL A 824 -6.82 -8.41 -23.28
CA VAL A 824 -6.62 -9.48 -22.28
C VAL A 824 -6.94 -10.81 -22.92
N ILE A 825 -6.06 -11.80 -22.71
CA ILE A 825 -6.26 -13.17 -23.23
C ILE A 825 -6.50 -14.08 -22.06
N LEU A 826 -7.67 -14.68 -22.00
CA LEU A 826 -8.06 -15.66 -20.99
C LEU A 826 -8.13 -17.05 -21.65
N ILE A 827 -7.40 -18.00 -21.08
CA ILE A 827 -7.28 -19.35 -21.62
C ILE A 827 -7.94 -20.33 -20.67
N TYR A 828 -8.85 -21.14 -21.20
CA TYR A 828 -9.35 -22.35 -20.56
C TYR A 828 -8.60 -23.57 -21.10
N ASP A 829 -7.93 -24.29 -20.22
CA ASP A 829 -7.23 -25.53 -20.54
C ASP A 829 -7.75 -26.68 -19.69
N SER A 830 -8.56 -27.54 -20.30
CA SER A 830 -9.19 -28.70 -19.65
C SER A 830 -8.20 -29.77 -19.13
N GLN A 831 -6.95 -29.71 -19.57
CA GLN A 831 -5.91 -30.67 -19.13
C GLN A 831 -5.24 -30.24 -17.82
N ARG A 832 -5.38 -28.99 -17.41
CA ARG A 832 -4.89 -28.53 -16.11
C ARG A 832 -5.80 -29.05 -14.98
N ARG A 833 -5.19 -29.56 -13.91
CA ARG A 833 -5.92 -30.07 -12.74
C ARG A 833 -6.34 -29.01 -11.74
N ARG A 834 -5.74 -27.82 -11.80
CA ARG A 834 -6.05 -26.63 -11.01
C ARG A 834 -5.80 -25.42 -11.90
N ASP A 835 -6.48 -24.34 -11.64
CA ASP A 835 -6.40 -23.09 -12.40
C ASP A 835 -6.57 -23.33 -13.91
N ASN A 836 -7.72 -23.92 -14.25
CA ASN A 836 -8.08 -24.26 -15.64
C ASN A 836 -8.22 -22.99 -16.49
N ILE A 837 -8.55 -21.84 -15.85
CA ILE A 837 -8.64 -20.52 -16.48
C ILE A 837 -7.44 -19.69 -16.00
N TYR A 838 -6.71 -19.09 -16.94
CA TYR A 838 -5.57 -18.26 -16.65
C TYR A 838 -5.36 -17.17 -17.70
N VAL A 839 -4.67 -16.10 -17.30
CA VAL A 839 -4.28 -15.03 -18.22
C VAL A 839 -3.10 -15.52 -19.08
N GLY A 840 -3.29 -15.49 -20.37
CA GLY A 840 -2.27 -15.89 -21.35
C GLY A 840 -1.74 -14.71 -22.16
N THR A 841 -0.96 -15.03 -23.17
CA THR A 841 -0.38 -14.10 -24.14
C THR A 841 -0.83 -14.45 -25.57
N VAL A 842 -0.61 -13.54 -26.50
CA VAL A 842 -0.94 -13.76 -27.93
C VAL A 842 -0.25 -15.03 -28.48
N SER A 843 0.95 -15.33 -28.00
CA SER A 843 1.70 -16.53 -28.41
C SER A 843 1.11 -17.84 -27.90
N ASP A 844 0.20 -17.77 -26.95
CA ASP A 844 -0.51 -18.94 -26.44
C ASP A 844 -1.71 -19.35 -27.31
N ILE A 845 -2.15 -18.51 -28.24
CA ILE A 845 -3.24 -18.82 -29.18
C ILE A 845 -2.65 -19.64 -30.35
N MET A 846 -3.17 -20.84 -30.58
CA MET A 846 -2.72 -21.73 -31.63
C MET A 846 -3.82 -21.96 -32.67
N ALA A 847 -3.40 -22.28 -33.89
CA ALA A 847 -4.35 -22.73 -34.92
C ALA A 847 -5.13 -23.95 -34.41
N GLY A 848 -6.43 -23.92 -34.54
CA GLY A 848 -7.35 -24.94 -34.04
C GLY A 848 -7.96 -24.62 -32.65
N ASP A 849 -7.47 -23.62 -31.93
CA ASP A 849 -8.11 -23.16 -30.69
C ASP A 849 -9.45 -22.51 -31.02
N TYR A 850 -10.46 -22.76 -30.20
CA TYR A 850 -11.73 -22.04 -30.33
C TYR A 850 -11.65 -20.73 -29.55
N VAL A 851 -11.96 -19.63 -30.21
CA VAL A 851 -11.84 -18.29 -29.63
C VAL A 851 -13.17 -17.55 -29.61
N VAL A 852 -13.38 -16.78 -28.55
CA VAL A 852 -14.48 -15.81 -28.43
C VAL A 852 -13.83 -14.45 -28.17
N VAL A 853 -14.07 -13.51 -29.08
CA VAL A 853 -13.45 -12.18 -29.04
C VAL A 853 -14.49 -11.14 -28.67
N GLU A 854 -14.21 -10.39 -27.63
CA GLU A 854 -14.99 -9.22 -27.23
C GLU A 854 -14.38 -7.95 -27.84
N ASN A 855 -15.16 -7.27 -28.66
CA ASN A 855 -14.80 -6.01 -29.30
C ASN A 855 -15.59 -4.83 -28.70
N ASN A 856 -14.96 -3.68 -28.57
CA ASN A 856 -15.59 -2.42 -28.25
C ASN A 856 -15.31 -1.42 -29.37
N TYR A 857 -16.26 -1.26 -30.29
CA TYR A 857 -16.30 -0.36 -31.46
C TYR A 857 -15.01 -0.29 -32.30
N ASP A 858 -13.82 -0.09 -31.70
CA ASP A 858 -12.55 0.08 -32.41
C ASP A 858 -11.38 -0.74 -31.83
N SER A 859 -11.61 -1.55 -30.80
CA SER A 859 -10.52 -2.32 -30.16
C SER A 859 -10.97 -3.62 -29.51
N VAL A 860 -10.15 -4.64 -29.59
CA VAL A 860 -10.33 -5.90 -28.86
C VAL A 860 -10.09 -5.64 -27.37
N ARG A 861 -11.06 -6.07 -26.54
CA ARG A 861 -10.94 -6.02 -25.06
C ARG A 861 -10.44 -7.32 -24.50
N THR A 862 -11.14 -8.41 -24.80
CA THR A 862 -10.86 -9.72 -24.24
C THR A 862 -10.94 -10.78 -25.33
N ILE A 863 -9.99 -11.72 -25.30
CA ILE A 863 -10.03 -12.93 -26.11
C ILE A 863 -10.09 -14.11 -25.15
N PHE A 864 -11.17 -14.83 -25.21
CA PHE A 864 -11.34 -16.09 -24.48
C PHE A 864 -10.92 -17.24 -25.41
N VAL A 865 -10.08 -18.12 -24.92
CA VAL A 865 -9.48 -19.23 -25.69
C VAL A 865 -9.81 -20.55 -25.01
N TYR A 866 -10.35 -21.48 -25.76
CA TYR A 866 -10.55 -22.88 -25.34
C TYR A 866 -9.52 -23.78 -26.03
N LYS A 867 -8.73 -24.49 -25.20
CA LYS A 867 -7.74 -25.50 -25.64
C LYS A 867 -8.25 -26.90 -25.54
#